data_600ac303776c7ecfe7dac8a2d50c6809
#
_entry.id   600ac303776c7ecfe7dac8a2d50c6809
#
_cell.length_a   1.000
_cell.length_b   1.000
_cell.length_c   1.000
_cell.angle_alpha   90.00
_cell.angle_beta   90.00
_cell.angle_gamma   90.00
#
_symmetry.space_group_name_H-M   'P 1'
#
loop_
_entity.id
_entity.type
_entity.pdbx_description
1 polymer ?
#
loop_
_entity_poly.entity_id
_entity_poly.type
_entity_poly.pdbx_seq_one_letter_code
_entity_poly.pdbx_strand_id
1 'polypeptide(L)'
;MSRGPRSVRFTTPAYGGDWNPEQWFADPGAGEILDEDIARMREAGVTLVTLGVFSWSRLEPEEGRYELDWLEGILDRLHAAGIGADLATGTASPPVWMALNHPDSLPVDARGVRLGFGSRQQYSPNSSAYRRAALALVDRLAGRFGDHPALVLWHVGNEFACHVRECFSEESKEAFRSWLEARYPSIEALNRAWGTDFWSQRYTSFAQVNPPSAMPSFPNPSQVLDWRRFTDDSFRSLFEAEAAVIRAHSTRPITTNFMGAFPVLDYRKWAECVDVVADDSYPDPADPLAAHEIAFAGDLMRGLGGGAPWILMEQAPGAIQWRPRNSPKRPGQFLLWSLARVAHGADAVLQFQWRQSRAGAETFHSGMIPHAGAVSRTWDEVVEAGRALSRLGPVVGARTEAGIAIVVDWESEWARAASIGPTEEPAEPLFALARHWHRTAWEAGHQVDLVGPEADLSGYSLIIVPGVFIDRPGLAEALAAAAQGGAQVLVVGPSGVVDEFGHAILGGYLGSARGLLGVAVADHAALTGPVREAFDSPSGPASAVSRITRAVGVPAARTSIGLRICSEDLADRLSALAGPHARARCGMWAEELVGYGRSDAGAENGGCGDAGGEARAFTRADGLPPDVDAVAVFDESEGGADLAGMPALTRRMFASGGAAWYLACHLDDVTARALFDLLAGRAGAAPVMAGLPDGVEACRRGDFLFLLNHSDASVRVRGVRGTELLSGRSVEDGIEVSPRSGVVVAAPA
;
A
#
# COMPACT_ATOMS: atom_id res chain seq x y z
N MET A 1 2.04 25.64 16.98
CA MET A 1 0.79 25.05 17.50
C MET A 1 0.24 24.19 16.38
N SER A 2 0.42 22.88 16.43
CA SER A 2 -0.20 21.94 15.47
C SER A 2 -1.70 21.97 15.71
N ARG A 3 -2.45 22.57 14.81
CA ARG A 3 -3.91 22.36 14.77
C ARG A 3 -4.08 20.90 14.36
N GLY A 4 -4.83 20.11 15.17
CA GLY A 4 -5.16 18.74 14.84
C GLY A 4 -5.81 18.62 13.44
N PRO A 5 -5.78 17.42 12.83
CA PRO A 5 -6.33 17.21 11.51
C PRO A 5 -7.79 17.68 11.43
N ARG A 6 -8.14 18.33 10.33
CA ARG A 6 -9.51 18.77 10.07
C ARG A 6 -10.31 17.58 9.56
N SER A 7 -11.35 17.20 10.25
CA SER A 7 -12.16 16.04 9.84
C SER A 7 -13.21 16.43 8.80
N VAL A 8 -13.31 15.65 7.74
CA VAL A 8 -14.50 15.64 6.88
C VAL A 8 -15.61 14.90 7.63
N ARG A 9 -16.82 15.46 7.67
CA ARG A 9 -17.96 14.81 8.30
C ARG A 9 -19.07 14.63 7.26
N PHE A 10 -19.39 13.38 7.00
CA PHE A 10 -20.53 13.00 6.18
C PHE A 10 -21.71 12.57 7.06
N THR A 11 -22.94 12.71 6.58
CA THR A 11 -24.14 12.21 7.26
C THR A 11 -24.47 10.77 6.86
N THR A 12 -24.04 10.37 5.66
CA THR A 12 -24.04 9.01 5.12
C THR A 12 -22.71 8.82 4.43
N PRO A 13 -22.25 7.61 4.12
CA PRO A 13 -21.09 7.46 3.25
C PRO A 13 -21.28 8.31 2.00
N ALA A 14 -20.33 9.23 1.71
CA ALA A 14 -20.45 10.07 0.53
C ALA A 14 -20.35 9.20 -0.73
N TYR A 15 -21.09 9.58 -1.76
CA TYR A 15 -21.21 8.82 -2.99
C TYR A 15 -21.18 9.74 -4.20
N GLY A 16 -20.48 9.33 -5.26
CA GLY A 16 -20.37 10.06 -6.51
C GLY A 16 -19.13 9.66 -7.29
N GLY A 17 -18.48 10.61 -7.91
CA GLY A 17 -17.26 10.35 -8.69
C GLY A 17 -16.72 11.59 -9.39
N ASP A 18 -15.65 11.42 -10.15
CA ASP A 18 -15.03 12.47 -10.92
C ASP A 18 -15.98 12.97 -12.00
N TRP A 19 -16.27 14.24 -11.95
CA TRP A 19 -17.07 14.91 -12.94
C TRP A 19 -16.23 15.92 -13.73
N ASN A 20 -16.10 15.68 -15.03
CA ASN A 20 -15.30 16.48 -15.97
C ASN A 20 -16.23 17.19 -16.97
N PRO A 21 -17.03 18.19 -16.55
CA PRO A 21 -18.01 18.86 -17.40
C PRO A 21 -17.37 19.60 -18.57
N GLU A 22 -16.14 20.06 -18.44
CA GLU A 22 -15.38 20.77 -19.47
C GLU A 22 -15.12 19.94 -20.71
N GLN A 23 -15.16 18.61 -20.63
CA GLN A 23 -15.04 17.72 -21.79
C GLN A 23 -16.19 17.87 -22.78
N TRP A 24 -17.32 18.42 -22.35
CA TRP A 24 -18.57 18.54 -23.11
C TRP A 24 -18.84 19.97 -23.59
N PHE A 25 -18.08 20.98 -23.14
CA PHE A 25 -18.36 22.40 -23.47
C PHE A 25 -18.31 22.73 -24.97
N ALA A 26 -17.60 21.96 -25.79
CA ALA A 26 -17.55 22.14 -27.23
C ALA A 26 -18.76 21.49 -27.95
N ASP A 27 -19.60 20.73 -27.27
CA ASP A 27 -20.75 20.08 -27.85
C ASP A 27 -21.93 21.07 -28.03
N PRO A 28 -22.67 21.01 -29.12
CA PRO A 28 -23.81 21.88 -29.34
C PRO A 28 -24.90 21.81 -28.26
N GLY A 29 -25.00 20.68 -27.59
CA GLY A 29 -25.94 20.42 -26.47
C GLY A 29 -25.30 20.49 -25.09
N ALA A 30 -24.16 21.16 -24.91
CA ALA A 30 -23.42 21.17 -23.62
C ALA A 30 -24.30 21.55 -22.42
N GLY A 31 -25.15 22.55 -22.55
CA GLY A 31 -26.09 22.96 -21.48
C GLY A 31 -27.06 21.86 -21.07
N GLU A 32 -27.61 21.14 -22.05
CA GLU A 32 -28.55 20.02 -21.82
C GLU A 32 -27.84 18.83 -21.13
N ILE A 33 -26.57 18.56 -21.49
CA ILE A 33 -25.75 17.52 -20.88
C ILE A 33 -25.49 17.83 -19.41
N LEU A 34 -25.13 19.09 -19.09
CA LEU A 34 -24.91 19.52 -17.71
C LEU A 34 -26.19 19.41 -16.87
N ASP A 35 -27.34 19.82 -17.43
CA ASP A 35 -28.63 19.72 -16.74
C ASP A 35 -29.04 18.25 -16.55
N GLU A 36 -28.80 17.40 -17.53
CA GLU A 36 -28.97 15.95 -17.41
C GLU A 36 -28.07 15.37 -16.31
N ASP A 37 -26.79 15.72 -16.30
CA ASP A 37 -25.83 15.22 -15.31
C ASP A 37 -26.30 15.54 -13.89
N ILE A 38 -26.70 16.77 -13.60
CA ILE A 38 -27.22 17.16 -12.28
C ILE A 38 -28.50 16.38 -11.93
N ALA A 39 -29.41 16.22 -12.88
CA ALA A 39 -30.65 15.46 -12.67
C ALA A 39 -30.35 13.98 -12.36
N ARG A 40 -29.42 13.36 -13.08
CA ARG A 40 -28.99 11.98 -12.89
C ARG A 40 -28.19 11.78 -11.59
N MET A 41 -27.37 12.75 -11.20
CA MET A 41 -26.68 12.74 -9.89
C MET A 41 -27.69 12.67 -8.75
N ARG A 42 -28.74 13.46 -8.83
CA ARG A 42 -29.83 13.43 -7.81
C ARG A 42 -30.59 12.10 -7.84
N GLU A 43 -30.88 11.53 -9.00
CA GLU A 43 -31.53 10.23 -9.17
C GLU A 43 -30.69 9.11 -8.54
N ALA A 44 -29.36 9.14 -8.76
CA ALA A 44 -28.40 8.19 -8.22
C ALA A 44 -28.06 8.40 -6.74
N GLY A 45 -28.55 9.49 -6.11
CA GLY A 45 -28.22 9.80 -4.73
C GLY A 45 -26.78 10.27 -4.51
N VAL A 46 -26.18 10.90 -5.52
CA VAL A 46 -24.82 11.48 -5.44
C VAL A 46 -24.83 12.62 -4.42
N THR A 47 -23.83 12.62 -3.54
CA THR A 47 -23.64 13.62 -2.49
C THR A 47 -22.32 14.38 -2.59
N LEU A 48 -21.34 13.84 -3.34
CA LEU A 48 -20.02 14.43 -3.53
C LEU A 48 -19.52 14.12 -4.92
N VAL A 49 -18.91 15.10 -5.59
CA VAL A 49 -18.18 14.90 -6.86
C VAL A 49 -16.81 15.51 -6.78
N THR A 50 -15.82 14.85 -7.40
CA THR A 50 -14.49 15.40 -7.63
C THR A 50 -14.55 16.24 -8.91
N LEU A 51 -13.99 17.45 -8.88
CA LEU A 51 -14.14 18.43 -9.94
C LEU A 51 -12.81 19.12 -10.24
N GLY A 52 -12.48 19.26 -11.53
CA GLY A 52 -11.36 20.09 -11.97
C GLY A 52 -10.00 19.41 -12.00
N VAL A 53 -9.89 18.09 -11.84
CA VAL A 53 -8.62 17.35 -11.79
C VAL A 53 -7.71 17.62 -12.98
N PHE A 54 -8.26 17.68 -14.19
CA PHE A 54 -7.51 17.83 -15.44
C PHE A 54 -7.79 19.15 -16.16
N SER A 55 -8.29 20.16 -15.46
CA SER A 55 -8.88 21.36 -16.07
C SER A 55 -7.92 22.53 -16.23
N TRP A 56 -6.60 22.42 -15.95
CA TRP A 56 -5.68 23.57 -15.94
C TRP A 56 -5.74 24.38 -17.24
N SER A 57 -5.72 23.73 -18.41
CA SER A 57 -5.78 24.47 -19.69
C SER A 57 -7.09 25.26 -19.92
N ARG A 58 -8.16 24.90 -19.20
CA ARG A 58 -9.43 25.67 -19.17
C ARG A 58 -9.42 26.77 -18.14
N LEU A 59 -8.76 26.53 -17.02
CA LEU A 59 -8.63 27.50 -15.93
C LEU A 59 -7.64 28.60 -16.29
N GLU A 60 -6.58 28.26 -17.04
CA GLU A 60 -5.53 29.16 -17.49
C GLU A 60 -5.13 28.82 -18.95
N PRO A 61 -5.93 29.26 -19.94
CA PRO A 61 -5.71 28.94 -21.36
C PRO A 61 -4.42 29.54 -21.94
N GLU A 62 -3.94 30.64 -21.38
CA GLU A 62 -2.66 31.28 -21.66
C GLU A 62 -1.99 31.65 -20.35
N GLU A 63 -0.67 31.62 -20.31
CA GLU A 63 0.09 31.96 -19.10
C GLU A 63 -0.33 33.29 -18.48
N GLY A 64 -0.80 33.25 -17.26
CA GLY A 64 -1.28 34.42 -16.50
C GLY A 64 -2.71 34.88 -16.82
N ARG A 65 -3.41 34.24 -17.77
CA ARG A 65 -4.81 34.55 -18.11
C ARG A 65 -5.75 33.50 -17.54
N TYR A 66 -6.46 33.83 -16.46
CA TYR A 66 -7.35 32.92 -15.75
C TYR A 66 -8.81 33.09 -16.17
N GLU A 67 -9.49 31.97 -16.43
CA GLU A 67 -10.91 31.89 -16.81
C GLU A 67 -11.65 30.97 -15.80
N LEU A 68 -12.13 31.54 -14.70
CA LEU A 68 -12.69 30.79 -13.57
C LEU A 68 -14.22 30.85 -13.49
N ASP A 69 -14.89 31.67 -14.30
CA ASP A 69 -16.35 31.91 -14.22
C ASP A 69 -17.17 30.65 -14.53
N TRP A 70 -16.68 29.81 -15.45
CA TRP A 70 -17.36 28.56 -15.75
C TRP A 70 -17.36 27.59 -14.56
N LEU A 71 -16.26 27.56 -13.80
CA LEU A 71 -16.13 26.68 -12.62
C LEU A 71 -17.04 27.17 -11.48
N GLU A 72 -17.16 28.48 -11.27
CA GLU A 72 -18.11 29.05 -10.34
C GLU A 72 -19.55 28.65 -10.68
N GLY A 73 -19.93 28.79 -11.95
CA GLY A 73 -21.26 28.36 -12.42
C GLY A 73 -21.55 26.87 -12.21
N ILE A 74 -20.51 26.00 -12.29
CA ILE A 74 -20.64 24.57 -11.96
C ILE A 74 -20.81 24.36 -10.46
N LEU A 75 -20.00 25.02 -9.63
CA LEU A 75 -20.11 24.96 -8.16
C LEU A 75 -21.47 25.46 -7.66
N ASP A 76 -22.00 26.55 -8.23
CA ASP A 76 -23.33 27.07 -7.91
C ASP A 76 -24.43 26.04 -8.22
N ARG A 77 -24.35 25.36 -9.37
CA ARG A 77 -25.29 24.31 -9.77
C ARG A 77 -25.24 23.11 -8.79
N LEU A 78 -24.05 22.68 -8.40
CA LEU A 78 -23.86 21.62 -7.40
C LEU A 78 -24.48 22.04 -6.06
N HIS A 79 -24.18 23.25 -5.59
CA HIS A 79 -24.75 23.78 -4.34
C HIS A 79 -26.29 23.81 -4.38
N ALA A 80 -26.87 24.31 -5.45
CA ALA A 80 -28.32 24.35 -5.64
C ALA A 80 -28.95 22.94 -5.68
N ALA A 81 -28.19 21.93 -6.14
CA ALA A 81 -28.62 20.54 -6.14
C ALA A 81 -28.40 19.81 -4.80
N GLY A 82 -27.72 20.43 -3.83
CA GLY A 82 -27.36 19.82 -2.55
C GLY A 82 -26.20 18.82 -2.67
N ILE A 83 -25.35 18.96 -3.70
CA ILE A 83 -24.19 18.10 -3.96
C ILE A 83 -22.94 18.87 -3.57
N GLY A 84 -22.05 18.23 -2.79
CA GLY A 84 -20.75 18.77 -2.41
C GLY A 84 -19.71 18.61 -3.53
N ALA A 85 -18.69 19.46 -3.48
CA ALA A 85 -17.52 19.38 -4.36
C ALA A 85 -16.25 19.04 -3.56
N ASP A 86 -15.53 18.07 -4.04
CA ASP A 86 -14.12 17.84 -3.82
C ASP A 86 -13.38 18.56 -4.96
N LEU A 87 -12.83 19.76 -4.67
CA LEU A 87 -12.28 20.63 -5.71
C LEU A 87 -10.79 20.39 -5.88
N ALA A 88 -10.42 19.91 -7.08
CA ALA A 88 -9.03 19.67 -7.41
C ALA A 88 -8.30 20.96 -7.82
N THR A 89 -6.98 20.98 -7.58
CA THR A 89 -6.11 22.10 -7.99
C THR A 89 -5.82 22.15 -9.49
N GLY A 90 -6.09 21.05 -10.21
CA GLY A 90 -5.87 20.94 -11.67
C GLY A 90 -4.41 20.77 -12.07
N THR A 91 -3.48 20.81 -11.12
CA THR A 91 -2.03 20.88 -11.36
C THR A 91 -1.42 19.61 -11.92
N ALA A 92 -2.16 18.48 -11.88
CA ALA A 92 -1.72 17.20 -12.45
C ALA A 92 -1.59 17.21 -14.00
N SER A 93 -2.26 18.14 -14.69
CA SER A 93 -2.24 18.22 -16.16
C SER A 93 -1.83 19.60 -16.65
N PRO A 94 -0.53 19.92 -16.64
CA PRO A 94 -0.05 21.22 -17.15
C PRO A 94 -0.47 21.48 -18.58
N PRO A 95 -0.87 22.72 -18.92
CA PRO A 95 -1.31 23.08 -20.27
C PRO A 95 -0.13 23.13 -21.25
N VAL A 96 -0.46 23.14 -22.54
CA VAL A 96 0.53 23.13 -23.64
C VAL A 96 1.48 24.34 -23.56
N TRP A 97 0.97 25.51 -23.16
CA TRP A 97 1.81 26.71 -23.03
C TRP A 97 2.97 26.52 -22.02
N MET A 98 2.78 25.71 -20.97
CA MET A 98 3.84 25.39 -20.01
C MET A 98 5.02 24.73 -20.73
N ALA A 99 4.77 23.70 -21.55
CA ALA A 99 5.84 23.01 -22.28
C ALA A 99 6.51 23.88 -23.36
N LEU A 100 5.75 24.80 -23.97
CA LEU A 100 6.27 25.68 -25.03
C LEU A 100 7.09 26.84 -24.47
N ASN A 101 6.59 27.49 -23.40
CA ASN A 101 7.25 28.64 -22.78
C ASN A 101 8.39 28.21 -21.82
N HIS A 102 8.23 27.04 -21.19
CA HIS A 102 9.13 26.53 -20.18
C HIS A 102 9.51 25.05 -20.45
N PRO A 103 10.23 24.75 -21.57
CA PRO A 103 10.52 23.37 -21.99
C PRO A 103 11.33 22.59 -20.95
N ASP A 104 12.02 23.25 -20.03
CA ASP A 104 12.75 22.61 -18.93
C ASP A 104 11.82 22.13 -17.79
N SER A 105 10.53 22.49 -17.84
CA SER A 105 9.54 21.91 -16.93
C SER A 105 9.22 20.44 -17.24
N LEU A 106 9.49 19.99 -18.46
CA LEU A 106 9.24 18.61 -18.87
C LEU A 106 10.17 17.62 -18.18
N PRO A 107 9.67 16.42 -17.84
CA PRO A 107 10.48 15.40 -17.20
C PRO A 107 11.61 14.88 -18.11
N VAL A 108 12.71 14.46 -17.47
CA VAL A 108 13.83 13.77 -18.13
C VAL A 108 13.96 12.38 -17.53
N ASP A 109 14.04 11.35 -18.38
CA ASP A 109 14.21 9.97 -17.93
C ASP A 109 15.65 9.65 -17.51
N ALA A 110 15.88 8.45 -16.99
CA ALA A 110 17.20 8.00 -16.54
C ALA A 110 18.26 7.94 -17.66
N ARG A 111 17.84 7.94 -18.93
CA ARG A 111 18.72 7.97 -20.12
C ARG A 111 19.05 9.39 -20.58
N GLY A 112 18.54 10.40 -19.89
CA GLY A 112 18.69 11.80 -20.26
C GLY A 112 17.76 12.26 -21.37
N VAL A 113 16.71 11.50 -21.71
CA VAL A 113 15.72 11.85 -22.73
C VAL A 113 14.63 12.69 -22.09
N ARG A 114 14.45 13.91 -22.59
CA ARG A 114 13.29 14.75 -22.23
C ARG A 114 12.02 14.12 -22.80
N LEU A 115 11.01 13.94 -21.96
CA LEU A 115 9.72 13.39 -22.36
C LEU A 115 8.91 14.43 -23.14
N GLY A 116 8.01 13.95 -24.02
CA GLY A 116 7.11 14.80 -24.78
C GLY A 116 5.98 15.36 -23.91
N PHE A 117 5.22 16.30 -24.50
CA PHE A 117 4.02 16.86 -23.87
C PHE A 117 2.76 16.47 -24.65
N GLY A 118 1.59 16.73 -24.08
CA GLY A 118 0.28 16.35 -24.62
C GLY A 118 -0.35 15.16 -23.90
N SER A 119 0.10 14.91 -22.66
CA SER A 119 -0.42 13.90 -21.75
C SER A 119 -0.65 14.51 -20.37
N ARG A 120 -0.96 13.70 -19.35
CA ARG A 120 -1.02 14.16 -17.95
C ARG A 120 0.30 13.94 -17.23
N GLN A 121 0.53 14.62 -16.10
CA GLN A 121 1.75 14.55 -15.28
C GLN A 121 3.06 14.83 -16.04
N GLN A 122 2.99 15.65 -17.07
CA GLN A 122 4.14 16.01 -17.92
C GLN A 122 4.97 17.12 -17.28
N TYR A 123 5.40 16.96 -16.04
CA TYR A 123 6.18 17.93 -15.28
C TYR A 123 7.27 17.31 -14.43
N SER A 124 8.36 18.04 -14.23
CA SER A 124 9.36 17.73 -13.22
C SER A 124 8.90 18.29 -11.87
N PRO A 125 8.87 17.50 -10.79
CA PRO A 125 8.46 17.99 -9.46
C PRO A 125 9.43 19.06 -8.92
N ASN A 126 10.63 19.16 -9.48
CA ASN A 126 11.66 20.14 -9.08
C ASN A 126 11.74 21.33 -10.03
N SER A 127 10.93 21.38 -11.10
CA SER A 127 10.94 22.53 -12.00
C SER A 127 10.45 23.80 -11.32
N SER A 128 11.29 24.81 -11.28
CA SER A 128 10.95 26.10 -10.71
C SER A 128 9.86 26.82 -11.48
N ALA A 129 9.79 26.65 -12.80
CA ALA A 129 8.74 27.22 -13.65
C ALA A 129 7.39 26.58 -13.37
N TYR A 130 7.34 25.24 -13.34
CA TYR A 130 6.12 24.50 -13.03
C TYR A 130 5.61 24.86 -11.62
N ARG A 131 6.46 24.84 -10.60
CA ARG A 131 6.07 25.16 -9.21
C ARG A 131 5.49 26.58 -9.11
N ARG A 132 6.13 27.57 -9.74
CA ARG A 132 5.59 28.95 -9.72
C ARG A 132 4.20 29.04 -10.34
N ALA A 133 4.00 28.42 -11.51
CA ALA A 133 2.72 28.47 -12.20
C ALA A 133 1.63 27.68 -11.43
N ALA A 134 1.96 26.50 -10.91
CA ALA A 134 1.04 25.70 -10.11
C ALA A 134 0.57 26.47 -8.86
N LEU A 135 1.49 27.05 -8.10
CA LEU A 135 1.15 27.83 -6.92
C LEU A 135 0.33 29.09 -7.25
N ALA A 136 0.60 29.75 -8.42
CA ALA A 136 -0.19 30.88 -8.88
C ALA A 136 -1.63 30.47 -9.23
N LEU A 137 -1.82 29.34 -9.92
CA LEU A 137 -3.15 28.80 -10.19
C LEU A 137 -3.89 28.47 -8.89
N VAL A 138 -3.24 27.76 -7.98
CA VAL A 138 -3.83 27.36 -6.69
C VAL A 138 -4.23 28.59 -5.87
N ASP A 139 -3.42 29.66 -5.86
CA ASP A 139 -3.74 30.92 -5.19
C ASP A 139 -5.02 31.55 -5.76
N ARG A 140 -5.19 31.54 -7.10
CA ARG A 140 -6.40 32.04 -7.77
C ARG A 140 -7.63 31.21 -7.41
N LEU A 141 -7.50 29.87 -7.46
CA LEU A 141 -8.60 28.97 -7.13
C LEU A 141 -9.01 29.09 -5.66
N ALA A 142 -8.03 29.04 -4.75
CA ALA A 142 -8.29 29.10 -3.32
C ALA A 142 -8.81 30.45 -2.88
N GLY A 143 -8.30 31.56 -3.45
CA GLY A 143 -8.77 32.92 -3.19
C GLY A 143 -10.20 33.16 -3.66
N ARG A 144 -10.63 32.50 -4.76
CA ARG A 144 -12.00 32.64 -5.28
C ARG A 144 -13.01 31.67 -4.67
N PHE A 145 -12.61 30.42 -4.46
CA PHE A 145 -13.53 29.34 -4.09
C PHE A 145 -13.34 28.81 -2.67
N GLY A 146 -12.38 29.31 -1.92
CA GLY A 146 -12.02 28.79 -0.59
C GLY A 146 -13.16 28.71 0.42
N ASP A 147 -14.15 29.62 0.32
CA ASP A 147 -15.34 29.69 1.16
C ASP A 147 -16.62 29.31 0.39
N HIS A 148 -16.53 28.79 -0.85
CA HIS A 148 -17.70 28.45 -1.64
C HIS A 148 -18.58 27.43 -0.92
N PRO A 149 -19.92 27.59 -0.85
CA PRO A 149 -20.81 26.72 -0.06
C PRO A 149 -20.85 25.27 -0.57
N ALA A 150 -20.59 25.01 -1.85
CA ALA A 150 -20.49 23.66 -2.38
C ALA A 150 -19.19 22.96 -1.96
N LEU A 151 -18.13 23.70 -1.61
CA LEU A 151 -16.83 23.11 -1.32
C LEU A 151 -16.82 22.33 -0.02
N VAL A 152 -16.56 21.03 -0.10
CA VAL A 152 -16.43 20.10 1.03
C VAL A 152 -14.97 19.90 1.41
N LEU A 153 -14.11 19.63 0.44
CA LEU A 153 -12.67 19.44 0.63
C LEU A 153 -11.89 19.85 -0.63
N TRP A 154 -10.58 19.99 -0.47
CA TRP A 154 -9.63 20.26 -1.55
C TRP A 154 -8.87 19.00 -1.92
N HIS A 155 -8.75 18.75 -3.21
CA HIS A 155 -7.95 17.68 -3.80
C HIS A 155 -6.70 18.28 -4.46
N VAL A 156 -5.54 18.09 -3.84
CA VAL A 156 -4.27 18.66 -4.33
C VAL A 156 -3.61 17.71 -5.32
N GLY A 157 -3.35 18.19 -6.52
CA GLY A 157 -2.75 17.40 -7.59
C GLY A 157 -3.66 16.27 -8.05
N ASN A 158 -3.07 15.15 -8.39
CA ASN A 158 -3.71 13.84 -8.65
C ASN A 158 -2.65 12.77 -8.80
N GLU A 159 -2.76 11.65 -8.08
CA GLU A 159 -1.91 10.46 -8.22
C GLU A 159 -0.42 10.83 -8.40
N PHE A 160 0.15 11.54 -7.45
CA PHE A 160 1.55 11.97 -7.53
C PHE A 160 2.49 10.81 -7.90
N ALA A 161 3.42 11.06 -8.82
CA ALA A 161 4.40 10.09 -9.33
C ALA A 161 3.81 8.88 -10.11
N CYS A 162 2.53 8.84 -10.44
CA CYS A 162 1.92 7.70 -11.16
C CYS A 162 2.61 7.43 -12.50
N HIS A 163 2.79 8.44 -13.34
CA HIS A 163 3.37 8.30 -14.69
C HIS A 163 4.83 8.73 -14.77
N VAL A 164 5.22 9.75 -14.02
CA VAL A 164 6.61 10.24 -13.91
C VAL A 164 7.12 9.92 -12.52
N ARG A 165 7.67 8.72 -12.37
CA ARG A 165 8.13 8.21 -11.07
C ARG A 165 9.40 8.88 -10.57
N GLU A 166 10.26 9.32 -11.50
CA GLU A 166 11.56 9.93 -11.24
C GLU A 166 11.87 10.94 -12.34
N CYS A 167 12.58 12.00 -12.02
CA CYS A 167 13.00 12.99 -12.99
C CYS A 167 14.49 13.30 -12.86
N PHE A 168 15.24 13.16 -13.95
CA PHE A 168 16.68 13.36 -14.03
C PHE A 168 17.06 14.67 -14.73
N SER A 169 16.18 15.69 -14.66
CA SER A 169 16.47 17.04 -15.17
C SER A 169 17.62 17.72 -14.40
N GLU A 170 18.20 18.78 -14.96
CA GLU A 170 19.28 19.51 -14.27
C GLU A 170 18.78 20.14 -12.95
N GLU A 171 17.55 20.69 -12.92
CA GLU A 171 16.95 21.19 -11.67
C GLU A 171 16.78 20.08 -10.64
N SER A 172 16.40 18.85 -11.05
CA SER A 172 16.31 17.70 -10.13
C SER A 172 17.68 17.26 -9.62
N LYS A 173 18.73 17.31 -10.45
CA LYS A 173 20.10 16.99 -10.02
C LYS A 173 20.58 18.00 -8.97
N GLU A 174 20.35 19.28 -9.20
CA GLU A 174 20.73 20.34 -8.27
C GLU A 174 19.94 20.25 -6.96
N ALA A 175 18.64 19.98 -7.04
CA ALA A 175 17.80 19.74 -5.88
C ALA A 175 18.28 18.51 -5.07
N PHE A 176 18.70 17.45 -5.75
CA PHE A 176 19.25 16.25 -5.09
C PHE A 176 20.56 16.55 -4.36
N ARG A 177 21.47 17.32 -4.97
CA ARG A 177 22.71 17.75 -4.32
C ARG A 177 22.43 18.58 -3.06
N SER A 178 21.51 19.54 -3.15
CA SER A 178 21.09 20.35 -2.01
C SER A 178 20.44 19.51 -0.90
N TRP A 179 19.65 18.50 -1.26
CA TRP A 179 19.04 17.55 -0.33
C TRP A 179 20.12 16.70 0.39
N LEU A 180 21.16 16.27 -0.35
CA LEU A 180 22.29 15.53 0.21
C LEU A 180 23.13 16.42 1.15
N GLU A 181 23.36 17.69 0.80
CA GLU A 181 24.05 18.66 1.67
C GLU A 181 23.30 18.93 2.98
N ALA A 182 21.97 18.92 2.94
CA ALA A 182 21.14 19.03 4.13
C ALA A 182 21.16 17.76 5.01
N ARG A 183 21.28 16.57 4.37
CA ARG A 183 21.27 15.28 5.04
C ARG A 183 22.63 14.88 5.62
N TYR A 184 23.71 15.20 4.93
CA TYR A 184 25.06 14.81 5.31
C TYR A 184 25.91 16.02 5.69
N PRO A 185 26.54 16.02 6.89
CA PRO A 185 27.30 17.18 7.37
C PRO A 185 28.58 17.46 6.56
N SER A 186 29.05 16.50 5.77
CA SER A 186 30.19 16.66 4.86
C SER A 186 30.19 15.61 3.77
N ILE A 187 30.98 15.82 2.72
CA ILE A 187 31.16 14.84 1.63
C ILE A 187 31.81 13.54 2.13
N GLU A 188 32.64 13.60 3.16
CA GLU A 188 33.21 12.42 3.81
C GLU A 188 32.15 11.61 4.56
N ALA A 189 31.17 12.28 5.16
CA ALA A 189 30.03 11.60 5.79
C ALA A 189 29.17 10.88 4.74
N LEU A 190 28.89 11.52 3.60
CA LEU A 190 28.20 10.87 2.47
C LEU A 190 29.02 9.67 1.95
N ASN A 191 30.32 9.83 1.74
CA ASN A 191 31.19 8.75 1.27
C ASN A 191 31.16 7.53 2.21
N ARG A 192 31.14 7.76 3.52
CA ARG A 192 30.98 6.66 4.48
C ARG A 192 29.60 6.03 4.42
N ALA A 193 28.54 6.83 4.38
CA ALA A 193 27.16 6.36 4.29
C ALA A 193 26.84 5.59 3.01
N TRP A 194 27.54 5.88 1.92
CA TRP A 194 27.37 5.18 0.64
C TRP A 194 28.40 4.09 0.39
N GLY A 195 29.43 3.95 1.24
CA GLY A 195 30.50 2.98 1.05
C GLY A 195 31.26 3.18 -0.28
N THR A 196 31.55 4.44 -0.65
CA THR A 196 32.00 4.83 -1.99
C THR A 196 33.43 4.39 -2.36
N ASP A 197 34.19 3.81 -1.42
CA ASP A 197 35.46 3.18 -1.73
C ASP A 197 35.29 1.93 -2.62
N PHE A 198 34.08 1.32 -2.61
CA PHE A 198 33.72 0.23 -3.52
C PHE A 198 33.64 0.75 -4.96
N TRP A 199 34.30 0.09 -5.90
CA TRP A 199 34.40 0.45 -7.31
C TRP A 199 34.89 1.88 -7.58
N SER A 200 35.71 2.46 -6.69
CA SER A 200 36.27 3.80 -6.85
C SER A 200 35.23 4.92 -7.05
N GLN A 201 34.14 4.87 -6.34
CA GLN A 201 33.02 5.83 -6.49
C GLN A 201 33.19 7.08 -5.61
N ARG A 202 34.32 7.24 -4.89
CA ARG A 202 34.54 8.29 -3.91
C ARG A 202 34.42 9.70 -4.51
N TYR A 203 33.61 10.53 -3.86
CA TYR A 203 33.40 11.95 -4.19
C TYR A 203 34.29 12.86 -3.35
N THR A 204 34.70 14.02 -3.90
CA THR A 204 35.45 15.06 -3.19
C THR A 204 34.62 16.34 -2.93
N SER A 205 33.44 16.44 -3.54
CA SER A 205 32.46 17.49 -3.29
C SER A 205 31.06 17.03 -3.70
N PHE A 206 30.01 17.62 -3.12
CA PHE A 206 28.62 17.33 -3.49
C PHE A 206 28.32 17.69 -4.96
N ALA A 207 29.02 18.68 -5.53
CA ALA A 207 28.87 19.05 -6.94
C ALA A 207 29.22 17.92 -7.93
N GLN A 208 29.97 16.91 -7.51
CA GLN A 208 30.31 15.74 -8.33
C GLN A 208 29.21 14.66 -8.30
N VAL A 209 28.28 14.73 -7.35
CA VAL A 209 27.25 13.72 -7.21
C VAL A 209 26.21 13.89 -8.30
N ASN A 210 25.89 12.77 -8.97
CA ASN A 210 24.79 12.67 -9.93
C ASN A 210 23.74 11.67 -9.41
N PRO A 211 22.48 11.82 -9.82
CA PRO A 211 21.48 10.77 -9.56
C PRO A 211 21.88 9.43 -10.19
N PRO A 212 21.33 8.31 -9.70
CA PRO A 212 21.59 6.97 -10.26
C PRO A 212 20.88 6.80 -11.62
N SER A 213 21.33 7.55 -12.63
CA SER A 213 20.84 7.47 -14.01
C SER A 213 21.26 6.16 -14.67
N ALA A 214 20.88 5.94 -15.95
CA ALA A 214 21.27 4.74 -16.68
C ALA A 214 22.79 4.56 -16.70
N MET A 215 23.27 3.46 -16.14
CA MET A 215 24.68 3.11 -15.97
C MET A 215 25.02 1.80 -16.67
N PRO A 216 26.32 1.55 -16.96
CA PRO A 216 26.75 0.29 -17.59
C PRO A 216 26.54 -0.95 -16.71
N SER A 217 26.46 -0.78 -15.39
CA SER A 217 26.31 -1.83 -14.39
C SER A 217 25.39 -1.34 -13.27
N PHE A 218 25.37 -2.06 -12.16
CA PHE A 218 24.52 -1.76 -11.01
C PHE A 218 24.93 -0.43 -10.33
N PRO A 219 24.00 0.44 -10.02
CA PRO A 219 24.26 1.63 -9.20
C PRO A 219 24.61 1.24 -7.76
N ASN A 220 25.17 2.17 -7.01
CA ASN A 220 25.37 2.03 -5.57
C ASN A 220 24.01 1.92 -4.84
N PRO A 221 23.73 0.85 -4.06
CA PRO A 221 22.44 0.66 -3.40
C PRO A 221 22.06 1.80 -2.43
N SER A 222 23.03 2.34 -1.69
CA SER A 222 22.82 3.46 -0.75
C SER A 222 22.45 4.75 -1.49
N GLN A 223 23.08 4.98 -2.67
CA GLN A 223 22.72 6.11 -3.54
C GLN A 223 21.30 5.96 -4.10
N VAL A 224 20.92 4.74 -4.51
CA VAL A 224 19.54 4.46 -4.99
C VAL A 224 18.53 4.70 -3.88
N LEU A 225 18.83 4.25 -2.66
CA LEU A 225 17.94 4.44 -1.51
C LEU A 225 17.74 5.93 -1.20
N ASP A 226 18.81 6.73 -1.21
CA ASP A 226 18.70 8.17 -1.01
C ASP A 226 18.03 8.88 -2.18
N TRP A 227 18.20 8.40 -3.40
CA TRP A 227 17.46 8.91 -4.56
C TRP A 227 15.94 8.65 -4.45
N ARG A 228 15.53 7.48 -3.93
CA ARG A 228 14.11 7.17 -3.65
C ARG A 228 13.55 8.09 -2.56
N ARG A 229 14.28 8.30 -1.47
CA ARG A 229 13.94 9.24 -0.41
C ARG A 229 13.78 10.67 -0.93
N PHE A 230 14.75 11.13 -1.72
CA PHE A 230 14.69 12.45 -2.37
C PHE A 230 13.51 12.59 -3.32
N THR A 231 13.21 11.55 -4.09
CA THR A 231 12.06 11.55 -5.02
C THR A 231 10.75 11.69 -4.25
N ASP A 232 10.55 10.93 -3.19
CA ASP A 232 9.39 11.05 -2.30
C ASP A 232 9.28 12.47 -1.71
N ASP A 233 10.36 12.97 -1.13
CA ASP A 233 10.42 14.32 -0.56
C ASP A 233 10.15 15.43 -1.60
N SER A 234 10.58 15.23 -2.85
CA SER A 234 10.35 16.19 -3.95
C SER A 234 8.86 16.33 -4.27
N PHE A 235 8.15 15.22 -4.44
CA PHE A 235 6.71 15.24 -4.68
C PHE A 235 5.94 15.72 -3.45
N ARG A 236 6.31 15.24 -2.26
CA ARG A 236 5.67 15.67 -1.01
C ARG A 236 5.83 17.18 -0.78
N SER A 237 7.02 17.74 -1.04
CA SER A 237 7.24 19.19 -0.93
C SER A 237 6.41 20.02 -1.92
N LEU A 238 6.07 19.44 -3.08
CA LEU A 238 5.16 20.08 -4.04
C LEU A 238 3.73 20.09 -3.48
N PHE A 239 3.24 18.96 -2.99
CA PHE A 239 1.94 18.87 -2.30
C PHE A 239 1.85 19.86 -1.13
N GLU A 240 2.85 19.86 -0.26
CA GLU A 240 2.90 20.76 0.92
C GLU A 240 2.86 22.25 0.53
N ALA A 241 3.54 22.62 -0.56
CA ALA A 241 3.54 23.99 -1.07
C ALA A 241 2.14 24.41 -1.57
N GLU A 242 1.46 23.58 -2.35
CA GLU A 242 0.08 23.83 -2.79
C GLU A 242 -0.89 23.87 -1.60
N ALA A 243 -0.79 22.93 -0.67
CA ALA A 243 -1.58 22.90 0.54
C ALA A 243 -1.39 24.15 1.40
N ALA A 244 -0.16 24.69 1.50
CA ALA A 244 0.12 25.92 2.23
C ALA A 244 -0.59 27.13 1.61
N VAL A 245 -0.65 27.22 0.29
CA VAL A 245 -1.40 28.27 -0.43
C VAL A 245 -2.89 28.14 -0.14
N ILE A 246 -3.46 26.93 -0.24
CA ILE A 246 -4.88 26.69 0.07
C ILE A 246 -5.19 27.11 1.53
N ARG A 247 -4.32 26.75 2.47
CA ARG A 247 -4.50 27.09 3.89
C ARG A 247 -4.54 28.59 4.18
N ALA A 248 -3.95 29.43 3.31
CA ALA A 248 -4.02 30.88 3.44
C ALA A 248 -5.43 31.43 3.15
N HIS A 249 -6.22 30.73 2.34
CA HIS A 249 -7.53 31.17 1.85
C HIS A 249 -8.71 30.34 2.38
N SER A 250 -8.49 29.06 2.78
CA SER A 250 -9.58 28.14 3.07
C SER A 250 -9.35 27.37 4.37
N THR A 251 -10.45 27.10 5.06
CA THR A 251 -10.47 26.22 6.24
C THR A 251 -10.95 24.81 5.94
N ARG A 252 -11.30 24.51 4.68
CA ARG A 252 -11.76 23.18 4.28
C ARG A 252 -10.62 22.17 4.39
N PRO A 253 -10.95 20.90 4.65
CA PRO A 253 -9.96 19.80 4.63
C PRO A 253 -9.23 19.70 3.30
N ILE A 254 -8.00 19.17 3.35
CA ILE A 254 -7.16 18.93 2.17
C ILE A 254 -6.82 17.44 2.10
N THR A 255 -6.90 16.88 0.90
CA THR A 255 -6.48 15.52 0.58
C THR A 255 -5.70 15.47 -0.74
N THR A 256 -5.18 14.32 -1.06
CA THR A 256 -4.77 13.86 -2.38
C THR A 256 -5.02 12.35 -2.45
N ASN A 257 -5.22 11.82 -3.65
CA ASN A 257 -5.46 10.40 -3.83
C ASN A 257 -4.15 9.59 -3.79
N PHE A 258 -4.10 8.62 -2.89
CA PHE A 258 -3.07 7.57 -2.84
C PHE A 258 -3.43 6.48 -3.85
N MET A 259 -2.53 5.53 -4.08
CA MET A 259 -2.72 4.44 -5.04
C MET A 259 -2.44 3.08 -4.37
N GLY A 260 -3.06 2.83 -3.22
CA GLY A 260 -2.82 1.62 -2.44
C GLY A 260 -1.37 1.47 -2.01
N ALA A 261 -0.82 0.29 -2.18
CA ALA A 261 0.60 0.02 -1.95
C ALA A 261 1.44 0.49 -3.16
N PHE A 262 1.59 1.79 -3.31
CA PHE A 262 2.33 2.39 -4.43
C PHE A 262 3.83 2.44 -4.12
N PRO A 263 4.72 1.97 -5.04
CA PRO A 263 6.12 1.72 -4.71
C PRO A 263 7.02 2.96 -4.67
N VAL A 264 6.55 4.13 -5.13
CA VAL A 264 7.39 5.33 -5.29
C VAL A 264 7.36 6.25 -4.08
N LEU A 265 6.21 6.34 -3.41
CA LEU A 265 5.94 7.30 -2.34
C LEU A 265 5.71 6.57 -1.02
N ASP A 266 6.35 7.02 0.05
CA ASP A 266 6.12 6.52 1.40
C ASP A 266 4.85 7.16 2.00
N TYR A 267 3.71 6.55 1.74
CA TYR A 267 2.43 7.09 2.17
C TYR A 267 2.25 7.23 3.68
N ARG A 268 3.12 6.67 4.52
CA ARG A 268 3.13 6.98 5.96
C ARG A 268 3.48 8.44 6.19
N LYS A 269 4.49 8.96 5.48
CA LYS A 269 4.90 10.37 5.56
C LYS A 269 3.85 11.30 4.95
N TRP A 270 3.19 10.86 3.87
CA TRP A 270 2.14 11.62 3.21
C TRP A 270 0.86 11.72 4.05
N ALA A 271 0.51 10.66 4.78
CA ALA A 271 -0.65 10.64 5.67
C ALA A 271 -0.57 11.71 6.78
N GLU A 272 0.65 12.11 7.17
CA GLU A 272 0.87 13.22 8.11
C GLU A 272 0.59 14.60 7.51
N CYS A 273 0.60 14.73 6.18
CA CYS A 273 0.44 16.00 5.46
C CYS A 273 -1.01 16.26 5.03
N VAL A 274 -1.84 15.23 4.91
CA VAL A 274 -3.26 15.33 4.55
C VAL A 274 -4.17 15.42 5.77
N ASP A 275 -5.36 16.02 5.62
CA ASP A 275 -6.36 16.02 6.69
C ASP A 275 -7.20 14.74 6.71
N VAL A 276 -7.32 14.07 5.56
CA VAL A 276 -7.98 12.78 5.39
C VAL A 276 -7.25 11.96 4.34
N VAL A 277 -7.03 10.69 4.62
CA VAL A 277 -6.45 9.75 3.66
C VAL A 277 -7.48 9.44 2.57
N ALA A 278 -7.05 9.45 1.32
CA ALA A 278 -7.88 9.04 0.19
C ALA A 278 -7.11 8.07 -0.71
N ASP A 279 -7.81 7.16 -1.38
CA ASP A 279 -7.22 6.07 -2.16
C ASP A 279 -7.90 5.88 -3.52
N ASP A 280 -7.10 5.49 -4.50
CA ASP A 280 -7.55 5.00 -5.80
C ASP A 280 -7.28 3.50 -5.87
N SER A 281 -8.30 2.73 -6.14
CA SER A 281 -8.15 1.29 -6.11
C SER A 281 -8.95 0.61 -7.21
N TYR A 282 -8.22 -0.04 -8.11
CA TYR A 282 -8.74 -0.65 -9.34
C TYR A 282 -8.40 -2.14 -9.41
N PRO A 283 -8.92 -3.02 -8.53
CA PRO A 283 -8.72 -4.46 -8.67
C PRO A 283 -9.32 -4.99 -9.98
N ASP A 284 -8.78 -6.08 -10.52
CA ASP A 284 -9.33 -6.70 -11.72
C ASP A 284 -10.59 -7.50 -11.37
N PRO A 285 -11.77 -7.20 -11.97
CA PRO A 285 -13.00 -7.95 -11.70
C PRO A 285 -12.94 -9.44 -12.03
N ALA A 286 -11.98 -9.86 -12.84
CA ALA A 286 -11.76 -11.26 -13.20
C ALA A 286 -10.72 -11.96 -12.29
N ASP A 287 -9.99 -11.20 -11.47
CA ASP A 287 -9.03 -11.79 -10.55
C ASP A 287 -9.75 -12.46 -9.36
N PRO A 288 -9.51 -13.74 -9.08
CA PRO A 288 -10.07 -14.39 -7.89
C PRO A 288 -9.61 -13.75 -6.57
N LEU A 289 -8.49 -13.04 -6.56
CA LEU A 289 -7.97 -12.30 -5.40
C LEU A 289 -8.45 -10.85 -5.30
N ALA A 290 -9.33 -10.39 -6.19
CA ALA A 290 -9.82 -9.00 -6.18
C ALA A 290 -10.44 -8.58 -4.83
N ALA A 291 -11.15 -9.49 -4.15
CA ALA A 291 -11.72 -9.22 -2.83
C ALA A 291 -10.63 -8.98 -1.77
N HIS A 292 -9.58 -9.80 -1.78
CA HIS A 292 -8.42 -9.61 -0.90
C HIS A 292 -7.69 -8.29 -1.20
N GLU A 293 -7.51 -7.92 -2.48
CA GLU A 293 -6.89 -6.64 -2.85
C GLU A 293 -7.68 -5.44 -2.33
N ILE A 294 -9.02 -5.54 -2.34
CA ILE A 294 -9.89 -4.52 -1.75
C ILE A 294 -9.68 -4.42 -0.24
N ALA A 295 -9.65 -5.56 0.45
CA ALA A 295 -9.42 -5.63 1.89
C ALA A 295 -8.05 -5.09 2.27
N PHE A 296 -6.99 -5.53 1.58
CA PHE A 296 -5.62 -5.08 1.83
C PHE A 296 -5.46 -3.57 1.64
N ALA A 297 -5.97 -3.01 0.53
CA ALA A 297 -5.91 -1.56 0.27
C ALA A 297 -6.68 -0.78 1.34
N GLY A 298 -7.90 -1.23 1.70
CA GLY A 298 -8.71 -0.56 2.72
C GLY A 298 -8.07 -0.60 4.10
N ASP A 299 -7.50 -1.74 4.50
CA ASP A 299 -6.81 -1.89 5.79
C ASP A 299 -5.50 -1.09 5.82
N LEU A 300 -4.80 -0.95 4.67
CA LEU A 300 -3.65 -0.08 4.55
C LEU A 300 -4.04 1.40 4.74
N MET A 301 -5.08 1.88 4.06
CA MET A 301 -5.55 3.26 4.20
C MET A 301 -6.01 3.57 5.64
N ARG A 302 -6.72 2.62 6.27
CA ARG A 302 -7.10 2.72 7.67
C ARG A 302 -5.87 2.81 8.58
N GLY A 303 -4.87 1.97 8.37
CA GLY A 303 -3.62 2.00 9.13
C GLY A 303 -2.87 3.31 8.97
N LEU A 304 -2.73 3.82 7.74
CA LEU A 304 -2.13 5.14 7.44
C LEU A 304 -2.88 6.28 8.12
N GLY A 305 -4.20 6.21 8.19
CA GLY A 305 -5.05 7.17 8.90
C GLY A 305 -5.10 7.00 10.43
N GLY A 306 -4.31 6.11 11.03
CA GLY A 306 -4.34 5.84 12.47
C GLY A 306 -5.70 5.35 12.96
N GLY A 307 -6.38 4.52 12.18
CA GLY A 307 -7.71 4.01 12.44
C GLY A 307 -8.85 5.01 12.16
N ALA A 308 -8.55 6.20 11.63
CA ALA A 308 -9.58 7.16 11.20
C ALA A 308 -10.24 6.69 9.90
N PRO A 309 -11.50 7.10 9.64
CA PRO A 309 -12.14 6.89 8.37
C PRO A 309 -11.37 7.54 7.21
N TRP A 310 -11.44 6.91 6.04
CA TRP A 310 -10.77 7.33 4.83
C TRP A 310 -11.75 7.48 3.65
N ILE A 311 -11.29 7.99 2.51
CA ILE A 311 -12.09 8.22 1.31
C ILE A 311 -11.61 7.28 0.21
N LEU A 312 -12.48 6.44 -0.37
CA LEU A 312 -12.22 5.90 -1.69
C LEU A 312 -12.48 7.00 -2.71
N MET A 313 -11.40 7.53 -3.31
CA MET A 313 -11.51 8.62 -4.27
C MET A 313 -11.86 8.09 -5.65
N GLU A 314 -11.24 6.97 -6.04
CA GLU A 314 -11.48 6.38 -7.34
C GLU A 314 -11.60 4.85 -7.29
N GLN A 315 -12.57 4.34 -8.00
CA GLN A 315 -12.67 2.97 -8.51
C GLN A 315 -13.49 2.99 -9.80
N ALA A 316 -13.35 1.98 -10.67
CA ALA A 316 -14.11 1.93 -11.91
C ALA A 316 -15.54 1.41 -11.69
N PRO A 317 -16.58 1.99 -12.27
CA PRO A 317 -17.93 1.42 -12.31
C PRO A 317 -17.99 0.08 -13.06
N GLY A 318 -17.12 -0.11 -14.05
CA GLY A 318 -17.05 -1.29 -14.90
C GLY A 318 -15.62 -1.64 -15.29
N ALA A 319 -15.34 -1.74 -16.60
CA ALA A 319 -13.99 -1.98 -17.13
C ALA A 319 -13.13 -0.72 -17.12
N ILE A 320 -11.84 -0.91 -16.87
CA ILE A 320 -10.79 0.10 -17.12
C ILE A 320 -10.22 -0.04 -18.55
N GLN A 321 -9.16 0.69 -18.93
CA GLN A 321 -8.58 0.58 -20.28
C GLN A 321 -7.08 0.30 -20.34
N TRP A 322 -6.36 0.30 -19.22
CA TRP A 322 -4.87 0.20 -19.22
C TRP A 322 -4.30 -1.20 -19.00
N ARG A 323 -5.13 -2.21 -18.75
CA ARG A 323 -4.66 -3.60 -18.65
C ARG A 323 -4.61 -4.26 -20.03
N PRO A 324 -3.80 -5.30 -20.22
CA PRO A 324 -3.84 -6.12 -21.44
C PRO A 324 -5.21 -6.73 -21.72
N ARG A 325 -5.98 -7.02 -20.66
CA ARG A 325 -7.40 -7.43 -20.69
C ARG A 325 -8.16 -6.66 -19.63
N ASN A 326 -9.26 -6.04 -20.02
CA ASN A 326 -10.07 -5.19 -19.15
C ASN A 326 -11.43 -5.84 -18.95
N SER A 327 -11.62 -6.47 -17.81
CA SER A 327 -12.86 -7.17 -17.47
C SER A 327 -13.88 -6.19 -16.90
N PRO A 328 -15.15 -6.23 -17.35
CA PRO A 328 -16.21 -5.48 -16.70
C PRO A 328 -16.58 -6.11 -15.35
N LYS A 329 -17.10 -5.32 -14.43
CA LYS A 329 -17.71 -5.85 -13.22
C LYS A 329 -18.88 -6.77 -13.54
N ARG A 330 -18.96 -7.91 -12.86
CA ARG A 330 -20.10 -8.82 -12.94
C ARG A 330 -21.31 -8.23 -12.19
N PRO A 331 -22.54 -8.66 -12.51
CA PRO A 331 -23.72 -8.21 -11.78
C PRO A 331 -23.55 -8.36 -10.27
N GLY A 332 -23.86 -7.29 -9.53
CA GLY A 332 -23.71 -7.19 -8.07
C GLY A 332 -22.32 -6.80 -7.58
N GLN A 333 -21.25 -6.98 -8.35
CA GLN A 333 -19.89 -6.60 -7.90
C GLN A 333 -19.74 -5.10 -7.62
N PHE A 334 -20.48 -4.24 -8.29
CA PHE A 334 -20.38 -2.79 -8.07
C PHE A 334 -20.81 -2.41 -6.64
N LEU A 335 -21.97 -2.85 -6.22
CA LEU A 335 -22.47 -2.61 -4.85
C LEU A 335 -21.62 -3.38 -3.82
N LEU A 336 -21.33 -4.67 -4.05
CA LEU A 336 -20.53 -5.48 -3.13
C LEU A 336 -19.18 -4.83 -2.82
N TRP A 337 -18.46 -4.36 -3.86
CA TRP A 337 -17.16 -3.73 -3.67
C TRP A 337 -17.27 -2.38 -2.97
N SER A 338 -18.32 -1.61 -3.26
CA SER A 338 -18.60 -0.37 -2.54
C SER A 338 -18.86 -0.62 -1.04
N LEU A 339 -19.64 -1.67 -0.71
CA LEU A 339 -19.85 -2.09 0.68
C LEU A 339 -18.54 -2.59 1.34
N ALA A 340 -17.69 -3.31 0.61
CA ALA A 340 -16.40 -3.77 1.11
C ALA A 340 -15.50 -2.58 1.50
N ARG A 341 -15.47 -1.49 0.70
CA ARG A 341 -14.73 -0.27 1.08
C ARG A 341 -15.23 0.31 2.39
N VAL A 342 -16.56 0.41 2.55
CA VAL A 342 -17.17 0.89 3.80
C VAL A 342 -16.84 -0.04 4.96
N ALA A 343 -16.86 -1.36 4.76
CA ALA A 343 -16.52 -2.35 5.78
C ALA A 343 -15.07 -2.19 6.27
N HIS A 344 -14.14 -1.86 5.37
CA HIS A 344 -12.73 -1.59 5.67
C HIS A 344 -12.42 -0.14 6.03
N GLY A 345 -13.44 0.68 6.36
CA GLY A 345 -13.28 1.98 7.00
C GLY A 345 -13.53 3.21 6.13
N ALA A 346 -13.92 3.07 4.86
CA ALA A 346 -14.23 4.22 4.03
C ALA A 346 -15.54 4.91 4.46
N ASP A 347 -15.52 6.24 4.53
CA ASP A 347 -16.72 7.09 4.71
C ASP A 347 -17.16 7.77 3.41
N ALA A 348 -16.44 7.53 2.32
CA ALA A 348 -16.84 7.95 0.97
C ALA A 348 -16.46 6.89 -0.04
N VAL A 349 -17.28 6.75 -1.09
CA VAL A 349 -17.07 5.81 -2.20
C VAL A 349 -17.32 6.57 -3.50
N LEU A 350 -16.23 7.06 -4.10
CA LEU A 350 -16.26 7.79 -5.34
C LEU A 350 -15.77 6.91 -6.49
N GLN A 351 -16.10 7.30 -7.70
CA GLN A 351 -15.86 6.53 -8.93
C GLN A 351 -15.07 7.36 -9.93
N PHE A 352 -14.14 6.78 -10.62
CA PHE A 352 -13.66 7.32 -11.88
C PHE A 352 -14.38 6.59 -13.00
N GLN A 353 -15.35 7.22 -13.71
CA GLN A 353 -15.77 8.62 -13.62
C GLN A 353 -17.30 8.72 -13.66
N TRP A 354 -17.84 9.92 -13.47
CA TRP A 354 -19.29 10.15 -13.56
C TRP A 354 -19.84 9.79 -14.93
N ARG A 355 -19.47 10.52 -15.98
CA ARG A 355 -19.88 10.24 -17.38
C ARG A 355 -18.70 9.71 -18.17
N GLN A 356 -18.87 8.55 -18.81
CA GLN A 356 -17.83 7.95 -19.63
C GLN A 356 -17.39 8.92 -20.74
N SER A 357 -16.09 9.21 -20.81
CA SER A 357 -15.49 10.14 -21.79
C SER A 357 -15.75 9.69 -23.23
N ARG A 358 -16.18 10.61 -24.10
CA ARG A 358 -16.43 10.34 -25.51
C ARG A 358 -15.15 10.29 -26.34
N ALA A 359 -14.12 10.95 -25.90
CA ALA A 359 -12.85 11.10 -26.61
C ALA A 359 -11.68 11.17 -25.60
N GLY A 360 -10.47 11.04 -26.12
CA GLY A 360 -9.24 11.10 -25.33
C GLY A 360 -8.69 9.71 -24.98
N ALA A 361 -7.61 9.68 -24.20
CA ALA A 361 -6.91 8.45 -23.87
C ALA A 361 -7.77 7.46 -23.05
N GLU A 362 -8.78 7.95 -22.33
CA GLU A 362 -9.63 7.18 -21.44
C GLU A 362 -11.05 6.96 -21.97
N THR A 363 -11.24 7.05 -23.30
CA THR A 363 -12.54 6.84 -23.97
C THR A 363 -13.23 5.55 -23.55
N PHE A 364 -12.47 4.48 -23.32
CA PHE A 364 -13.01 3.15 -22.96
C PHE A 364 -12.92 2.84 -21.46
N HIS A 365 -12.49 3.80 -20.62
CA HIS A 365 -12.69 3.70 -19.20
C HIS A 365 -14.17 3.87 -18.87
N SER A 366 -14.73 2.96 -18.08
CA SER A 366 -16.16 3.01 -17.73
C SER A 366 -16.52 4.26 -16.94
N GLY A 367 -17.77 4.68 -17.03
CA GLY A 367 -18.35 5.75 -16.21
C GLY A 367 -19.62 5.28 -15.52
N MET A 368 -20.06 6.02 -14.50
CA MET A 368 -21.35 5.78 -13.84
C MET A 368 -22.47 5.93 -14.85
N ILE A 369 -22.38 6.92 -15.75
CA ILE A 369 -23.19 6.98 -16.98
C ILE A 369 -22.31 6.46 -18.13
N PRO A 370 -22.52 5.21 -18.60
CA PRO A 370 -21.74 4.65 -19.72
C PRO A 370 -22.15 5.27 -21.06
N HIS A 371 -21.41 4.99 -22.14
CA HIS A 371 -21.76 5.43 -23.49
C HIS A 371 -23.19 5.03 -23.92
N ALA A 372 -23.72 3.92 -23.39
CA ALA A 372 -25.10 3.51 -23.62
C ALA A 372 -26.13 4.38 -22.88
N GLY A 373 -25.70 5.30 -22.03
CA GLY A 373 -26.55 6.15 -21.22
C GLY A 373 -27.23 5.41 -20.06
N ALA A 374 -28.31 6.00 -19.54
CA ALA A 374 -29.05 5.47 -18.40
C ALA A 374 -29.88 4.20 -18.69
N VAL A 375 -29.95 3.75 -19.92
CA VAL A 375 -30.58 2.45 -20.28
C VAL A 375 -29.50 1.37 -20.27
N SER A 376 -28.99 1.06 -19.07
CA SER A 376 -27.91 0.08 -18.93
C SER A 376 -27.92 -0.53 -17.52
N ARG A 377 -27.43 -1.78 -17.43
CA ARG A 377 -27.23 -2.45 -16.13
C ARG A 377 -26.31 -1.63 -15.21
N THR A 378 -25.27 -1.02 -15.74
CA THR A 378 -24.34 -0.19 -14.94
C THR A 378 -25.08 0.95 -14.27
N TRP A 379 -25.99 1.64 -14.98
CA TRP A 379 -26.78 2.71 -14.39
C TRP A 379 -27.72 2.22 -13.29
N ASP A 380 -28.38 1.08 -13.51
CA ASP A 380 -29.26 0.48 -12.49
C ASP A 380 -28.48 0.16 -11.22
N GLU A 381 -27.27 -0.44 -11.34
CA GLU A 381 -26.39 -0.74 -10.21
C GLU A 381 -25.85 0.54 -9.54
N VAL A 382 -25.58 1.59 -10.29
CA VAL A 382 -25.18 2.91 -9.74
C VAL A 382 -26.29 3.49 -8.87
N VAL A 383 -27.53 3.47 -9.33
CA VAL A 383 -28.70 3.96 -8.57
C VAL A 383 -28.95 3.07 -7.33
N GLU A 384 -28.79 1.76 -7.47
CA GLU A 384 -28.94 0.83 -6.35
C GLU A 384 -27.89 1.09 -5.27
N ALA A 385 -26.63 1.30 -5.65
CA ALA A 385 -25.55 1.58 -4.72
C ALA A 385 -25.76 2.88 -3.94
N GLY A 386 -26.20 3.94 -4.62
CA GLY A 386 -26.53 5.20 -3.93
C GLY A 386 -27.65 5.04 -2.90
N ARG A 387 -28.69 4.28 -3.24
CA ARG A 387 -29.77 3.94 -2.30
C ARG A 387 -29.30 3.10 -1.11
N ALA A 388 -28.40 2.14 -1.34
CA ALA A 388 -27.84 1.31 -0.30
C ALA A 388 -26.95 2.14 0.64
N LEU A 389 -26.02 2.92 0.10
CA LEU A 389 -25.10 3.75 0.88
C LEU A 389 -25.85 4.83 1.70
N SER A 390 -26.94 5.40 1.17
CA SER A 390 -27.74 6.38 1.91
C SER A 390 -28.37 5.82 3.22
N ARG A 391 -28.47 4.50 3.36
CA ARG A 391 -28.97 3.84 4.58
C ARG A 391 -27.88 3.56 5.61
N LEU A 392 -26.61 3.75 5.26
CA LEU A 392 -25.46 3.48 6.12
C LEU A 392 -25.00 4.70 6.94
N GLY A 393 -25.87 5.71 7.12
CA GLY A 393 -25.58 6.87 7.98
C GLY A 393 -25.05 6.50 9.37
N PRO A 394 -25.64 5.52 10.08
CA PRO A 394 -25.15 5.10 11.38
C PRO A 394 -23.71 4.56 11.39
N VAL A 395 -23.20 4.08 10.26
CA VAL A 395 -21.84 3.50 10.13
C VAL A 395 -20.76 4.59 10.03
N VAL A 396 -21.12 5.78 9.55
CA VAL A 396 -20.16 6.88 9.33
C VAL A 396 -19.44 7.24 10.64
N GLY A 397 -18.12 7.34 10.55
CA GLY A 397 -17.25 7.66 11.70
C GLY A 397 -16.97 6.48 12.63
N ALA A 398 -17.65 5.33 12.46
CA ALA A 398 -17.36 4.14 13.24
C ALA A 398 -15.94 3.62 12.93
N ARG A 399 -15.23 3.11 13.94
CA ARG A 399 -13.87 2.60 13.83
C ARG A 399 -13.87 1.08 13.79
N THR A 400 -12.86 0.54 13.17
CA THR A 400 -12.51 -0.89 13.21
C THR A 400 -11.48 -1.11 14.30
N GLU A 401 -11.67 -2.17 15.09
CA GLU A 401 -10.70 -2.61 16.09
C GLU A 401 -10.08 -3.93 15.62
N ALA A 402 -8.76 -3.97 15.51
CA ALA A 402 -8.01 -5.16 15.14
C ALA A 402 -7.03 -5.53 16.27
N GLY A 403 -7.02 -6.81 16.65
CA GLY A 403 -6.05 -7.35 17.63
C GLY A 403 -4.76 -7.84 16.98
N ILE A 404 -4.64 -7.73 15.66
CA ILE A 404 -3.52 -8.22 14.86
C ILE A 404 -2.91 -7.05 14.09
N ALA A 405 -1.60 -6.88 14.16
CA ALA A 405 -0.85 -5.93 13.35
C ALA A 405 0.08 -6.63 12.37
N ILE A 406 0.19 -6.10 11.15
CA ILE A 406 1.24 -6.46 10.20
C ILE A 406 2.05 -5.20 9.90
N VAL A 407 3.36 -5.27 10.10
CA VAL A 407 4.26 -4.14 9.90
C VAL A 407 4.63 -4.02 8.42
N VAL A 408 4.49 -2.82 7.85
CA VAL A 408 4.88 -2.49 6.48
C VAL A 408 5.83 -1.29 6.46
N ASP A 409 6.85 -1.34 5.59
CA ASP A 409 7.89 -0.32 5.52
C ASP A 409 8.37 -0.06 4.10
N TRP A 410 8.03 1.11 3.53
CA TRP A 410 8.43 1.50 2.17
C TRP A 410 9.94 1.57 1.97
N GLU A 411 10.67 2.13 2.93
CA GLU A 411 12.12 2.25 2.80
C GLU A 411 12.82 0.89 2.82
N SER A 412 12.30 -0.09 3.58
CA SER A 412 12.76 -1.48 3.54
C SER A 412 12.55 -2.11 2.16
N GLU A 413 11.41 -1.87 1.52
CA GLU A 413 11.16 -2.34 0.15
C GLU A 413 12.09 -1.65 -0.85
N TRP A 414 12.34 -0.34 -0.69
CA TRP A 414 13.31 0.37 -1.54
C TRP A 414 14.73 -0.15 -1.36
N ALA A 415 15.17 -0.39 -0.12
CA ALA A 415 16.50 -0.94 0.17
C ALA A 415 16.64 -2.35 -0.40
N ARG A 416 15.63 -3.21 -0.23
CA ARG A 416 15.59 -4.55 -0.80
C ARG A 416 15.66 -4.52 -2.32
N ALA A 417 14.89 -3.66 -2.97
CA ALA A 417 14.88 -3.50 -4.42
C ALA A 417 16.19 -2.90 -4.98
N ALA A 418 16.90 -2.08 -4.19
CA ALA A 418 18.19 -1.51 -4.57
C ALA A 418 19.35 -2.52 -4.41
N SER A 419 19.18 -3.53 -3.54
CA SER A 419 20.18 -4.54 -3.27
C SER A 419 20.13 -5.64 -4.32
N ILE A 420 21.31 -6.13 -4.73
CA ILE A 420 21.42 -7.34 -5.54
C ILE A 420 21.46 -8.50 -4.55
N GLY A 421 20.29 -9.05 -4.29
CA GLY A 421 20.12 -10.16 -3.34
C GLY A 421 20.27 -11.53 -3.98
N PRO A 422 20.06 -12.62 -3.21
CA PRO A 422 20.11 -14.00 -3.73
C PRO A 422 18.98 -14.31 -4.72
N THR A 423 17.91 -13.53 -4.74
CA THR A 423 16.84 -13.63 -5.75
C THR A 423 16.74 -12.31 -6.52
N GLU A 424 16.89 -12.38 -7.84
CA GLU A 424 16.44 -11.34 -8.77
C GLU A 424 15.00 -11.63 -9.19
N GLU A 425 14.04 -11.58 -8.30
CA GLU A 425 12.64 -11.62 -8.72
C GLU A 425 12.24 -10.23 -9.23
N PRO A 426 12.06 -10.05 -10.55
CA PRO A 426 11.53 -8.80 -11.07
C PRO A 426 10.06 -8.68 -10.69
N ALA A 427 9.72 -7.59 -10.05
CA ALA A 427 8.36 -7.09 -9.89
C ALA A 427 7.40 -7.97 -9.07
N GLU A 428 7.83 -8.43 -7.89
CA GLU A 428 6.83 -8.70 -6.86
C GLU A 428 6.06 -7.42 -6.53
N PRO A 429 4.75 -7.53 -6.26
CA PRO A 429 3.98 -6.38 -5.79
C PRO A 429 4.61 -5.82 -4.50
N LEU A 430 4.56 -4.51 -4.33
CA LEU A 430 5.00 -3.91 -3.07
C LEU A 430 4.33 -4.62 -1.89
N PHE A 431 5.10 -4.92 -0.85
CA PHE A 431 4.65 -5.66 0.32
C PHE A 431 4.16 -7.09 0.03
N ALA A 432 4.78 -7.81 -0.89
CA ALA A 432 4.37 -9.18 -1.26
C ALA A 432 4.24 -10.09 -0.03
N LEU A 433 5.20 -10.06 0.91
CA LEU A 433 5.15 -10.83 2.15
C LEU A 433 4.03 -10.38 3.08
N ALA A 434 3.84 -9.07 3.24
CA ALA A 434 2.75 -8.54 4.05
C ALA A 434 1.39 -8.90 3.44
N ARG A 435 1.26 -8.86 2.11
CA ARG A 435 0.05 -9.32 1.39
C ARG A 435 -0.24 -10.80 1.61
N HIS A 436 0.80 -11.64 1.62
CA HIS A 436 0.66 -13.07 1.90
C HIS A 436 0.10 -13.31 3.32
N TRP A 437 0.69 -12.68 4.34
CA TRP A 437 0.24 -12.83 5.72
C TRP A 437 -1.13 -12.16 5.98
N HIS A 438 -1.39 -11.03 5.33
CA HIS A 438 -2.70 -10.39 5.38
C HIS A 438 -3.78 -11.29 4.75
N ARG A 439 -3.50 -11.90 3.58
CA ARG A 439 -4.42 -12.85 2.96
C ARG A 439 -4.69 -14.05 3.86
N THR A 440 -3.66 -14.59 4.48
CA THR A 440 -3.77 -15.70 5.42
C THR A 440 -4.69 -15.35 6.60
N ALA A 441 -4.54 -14.16 7.18
CA ALA A 441 -5.39 -13.66 8.25
C ALA A 441 -6.84 -13.38 7.77
N TRP A 442 -6.97 -12.75 6.62
CA TRP A 442 -8.26 -12.42 6.00
C TRP A 442 -9.08 -13.68 5.67
N GLU A 443 -8.47 -14.68 5.04
CA GLU A 443 -9.09 -15.99 4.77
C GLU A 443 -9.43 -16.76 6.07
N ALA A 444 -8.73 -16.46 7.18
CA ALA A 444 -9.05 -16.97 8.51
C ALA A 444 -10.18 -16.18 9.20
N GLY A 445 -10.70 -15.13 8.58
CA GLY A 445 -11.79 -14.30 9.10
C GLY A 445 -11.36 -13.27 10.14
N HIS A 446 -10.08 -12.89 10.18
CA HIS A 446 -9.56 -11.88 11.10
C HIS A 446 -9.43 -10.51 10.46
N GLN A 447 -9.63 -9.46 11.26
CA GLN A 447 -9.32 -8.08 10.91
C GLN A 447 -7.88 -7.77 11.33
N VAL A 448 -7.19 -7.01 10.48
CA VAL A 448 -5.77 -6.72 10.62
C VAL A 448 -5.54 -5.22 10.43
N ASP A 449 -4.64 -4.62 11.21
CA ASP A 449 -4.10 -3.30 10.92
C ASP A 449 -2.75 -3.41 10.23
N LEU A 450 -2.57 -2.67 9.15
CA LEU A 450 -1.28 -2.49 8.49
C LEU A 450 -0.63 -1.22 9.05
N VAL A 451 0.51 -1.38 9.75
CA VAL A 451 1.13 -0.30 10.52
C VAL A 451 2.59 -0.08 10.14
N GLY A 452 3.10 1.14 10.37
CA GLY A 452 4.53 1.43 10.19
C GLY A 452 5.40 0.86 11.31
N PRO A 453 6.72 0.77 11.10
CA PRO A 453 7.65 0.27 12.12
C PRO A 453 7.75 1.17 13.39
N GLU A 454 7.29 2.41 13.32
CA GLU A 454 7.26 3.37 14.42
C GLU A 454 5.93 3.38 15.19
N ALA A 455 4.96 2.52 14.79
CA ALA A 455 3.64 2.48 15.40
C ALA A 455 3.68 1.99 16.86
N ASP A 456 2.70 2.43 17.64
CA ASP A 456 2.47 1.86 18.96
C ASP A 456 1.89 0.43 18.81
N LEU A 457 2.69 -0.56 19.22
CA LEU A 457 2.36 -1.98 19.13
C LEU A 457 1.72 -2.54 20.41
N SER A 458 1.54 -1.75 21.45
CA SER A 458 1.12 -2.21 22.79
C SER A 458 -0.30 -2.79 22.84
N GLY A 459 -1.15 -2.42 21.88
CA GLY A 459 -2.55 -2.87 21.81
C GLY A 459 -2.77 -4.19 21.08
N TYR A 460 -1.75 -4.73 20.41
CA TYR A 460 -1.90 -5.92 19.56
C TYR A 460 -1.48 -7.21 20.30
N SER A 461 -2.28 -8.25 20.17
CA SER A 461 -2.00 -9.57 20.73
C SER A 461 -1.18 -10.47 19.78
N LEU A 462 -1.23 -10.20 18.48
CA LEU A 462 -0.40 -10.83 17.46
C LEU A 462 0.20 -9.75 16.56
N ILE A 463 1.54 -9.78 16.43
CA ILE A 463 2.29 -8.84 15.58
C ILE A 463 3.11 -9.65 14.58
N ILE A 464 2.95 -9.36 13.30
CA ILE A 464 3.70 -10.00 12.20
C ILE A 464 4.58 -8.94 11.54
N VAL A 465 5.87 -9.24 11.40
CA VAL A 465 6.89 -8.36 10.81
C VAL A 465 7.48 -9.06 9.59
N PRO A 466 6.83 -8.93 8.42
CA PRO A 466 7.19 -9.69 7.22
C PRO A 466 8.21 -8.94 6.37
N GLY A 467 9.49 -9.29 6.48
CA GLY A 467 10.53 -8.78 5.59
C GLY A 467 10.85 -7.29 5.77
N VAL A 468 10.83 -6.76 6.99
CA VAL A 468 11.33 -5.41 7.29
C VAL A 468 12.85 -5.41 7.14
N PHE A 469 13.31 -5.12 5.93
CA PHE A 469 14.69 -5.34 5.47
C PHE A 469 15.72 -4.44 6.17
N ILE A 470 15.35 -3.17 6.43
CA ILE A 470 16.17 -2.25 7.21
C ILE A 470 15.97 -2.54 8.71
N ASP A 471 17.06 -2.59 9.47
CA ASP A 471 17.03 -2.59 10.94
C ASP A 471 16.54 -1.23 11.44
N ARG A 472 15.24 -1.17 11.79
CA ARG A 472 14.57 0.08 12.16
C ARG A 472 14.81 0.43 13.63
N PRO A 473 15.30 1.64 13.94
CA PRO A 473 15.48 2.08 15.32
C PRO A 473 14.18 1.97 16.14
N GLY A 474 14.25 1.37 17.32
CA GLY A 474 13.12 1.25 18.25
C GLY A 474 12.16 0.09 17.96
N LEU A 475 12.18 -0.51 16.75
CA LEU A 475 11.26 -1.60 16.41
C LEU A 475 11.50 -2.84 17.27
N ALA A 476 12.76 -3.27 17.42
CA ALA A 476 13.09 -4.44 18.21
C ALA A 476 12.71 -4.28 19.69
N GLU A 477 12.88 -3.09 20.25
CA GLU A 477 12.46 -2.74 21.61
C GLU A 477 10.94 -2.79 21.75
N ALA A 478 10.20 -2.24 20.79
CA ALA A 478 8.72 -2.27 20.79
C ALA A 478 8.20 -3.72 20.69
N LEU A 479 8.79 -4.54 19.82
CA LEU A 479 8.46 -5.96 19.69
C LEU A 479 8.81 -6.75 20.96
N ALA A 480 9.95 -6.45 21.61
CA ALA A 480 10.33 -7.09 22.86
C ALA A 480 9.36 -6.71 24.00
N ALA A 481 8.97 -5.45 24.08
CA ALA A 481 7.97 -5.00 25.04
C ALA A 481 6.62 -5.69 24.84
N ALA A 482 6.15 -5.80 23.60
CA ALA A 482 4.91 -6.50 23.27
C ALA A 482 4.98 -7.99 23.64
N ALA A 483 6.05 -8.70 23.26
CA ALA A 483 6.23 -10.12 23.60
C ALA A 483 6.32 -10.32 25.12
N GLN A 484 7.03 -9.46 25.84
CA GLN A 484 7.08 -9.48 27.31
C GLN A 484 5.71 -9.15 27.95
N GLY A 485 4.89 -8.37 27.26
CA GLY A 485 3.52 -8.05 27.64
C GLY A 485 2.51 -9.17 27.39
N GLY A 486 2.88 -10.24 26.69
CA GLY A 486 2.02 -11.40 26.41
C GLY A 486 1.67 -11.60 24.93
N ALA A 487 2.07 -10.68 24.05
CA ALA A 487 1.80 -10.81 22.62
C ALA A 487 2.61 -11.96 21.96
N GLN A 488 2.08 -12.48 20.85
CA GLN A 488 2.83 -13.32 19.94
C GLN A 488 3.44 -12.41 18.86
N VAL A 489 4.76 -12.48 18.68
CA VAL A 489 5.49 -11.68 17.69
C VAL A 489 6.14 -12.62 16.70
N LEU A 490 5.75 -12.55 15.43
CA LEU A 490 6.34 -13.32 14.32
C LEU A 490 7.19 -12.39 13.46
N VAL A 491 8.49 -12.60 13.43
CA VAL A 491 9.39 -11.97 12.46
C VAL A 491 9.66 -12.95 11.33
N VAL A 492 9.50 -12.50 10.09
CA VAL A 492 9.71 -13.31 8.88
C VAL A 492 10.90 -12.77 8.10
N GLY A 493 11.79 -13.64 7.65
CA GLY A 493 12.93 -13.24 6.82
C GLY A 493 12.51 -12.79 5.40
N PRO A 494 13.33 -11.96 4.73
CA PRO A 494 14.56 -11.32 5.23
C PRO A 494 14.26 -10.03 6.02
N SER A 495 14.57 -9.99 7.29
CA SER A 495 14.36 -8.82 8.17
C SER A 495 15.69 -8.40 8.82
N GLY A 496 15.89 -7.08 9.06
CA GLY A 496 17.08 -6.54 9.72
C GLY A 496 18.38 -6.93 9.01
N VAL A 497 18.39 -6.86 7.69
CA VAL A 497 19.53 -7.27 6.83
C VAL A 497 20.52 -6.14 6.66
N VAL A 498 20.03 -4.91 6.55
CA VAL A 498 20.84 -3.69 6.36
C VAL A 498 20.50 -2.63 7.39
N ASP A 499 21.43 -1.68 7.56
CA ASP A 499 21.20 -0.47 8.34
C ASP A 499 20.42 0.59 7.53
N GLU A 500 20.21 1.78 8.11
CA GLU A 500 19.51 2.91 7.49
C GLU A 500 20.18 3.45 6.20
N PHE A 501 21.44 3.12 5.98
CA PHE A 501 22.20 3.49 4.77
C PHE A 501 22.24 2.38 3.71
N GLY A 502 21.70 1.20 4.02
CA GLY A 502 21.75 0.04 3.14
C GLY A 502 23.02 -0.78 3.27
N HIS A 503 23.79 -0.61 4.36
CA HIS A 503 24.95 -1.45 4.66
C HIS A 503 24.53 -2.74 5.35
N ALA A 504 25.09 -3.85 4.94
CA ALA A 504 24.83 -5.13 5.57
C ALA A 504 25.22 -5.14 7.06
N ILE A 505 24.34 -5.68 7.88
CA ILE A 505 24.58 -5.86 9.31
C ILE A 505 25.61 -6.97 9.51
N LEU A 506 26.75 -6.63 10.12
CA LEU A 506 27.84 -7.57 10.35
C LEU A 506 27.57 -8.48 11.56
N GLY A 507 28.12 -9.68 11.54
CA GLY A 507 27.94 -10.68 12.58
C GLY A 507 26.64 -11.46 12.50
N GLY A 508 26.00 -11.48 11.34
CA GLY A 508 24.72 -12.11 11.03
C GLY A 508 23.59 -11.11 10.94
N TYR A 509 22.54 -11.41 10.15
CA TYR A 509 21.40 -10.52 9.98
C TYR A 509 20.46 -10.57 11.21
N LEU A 510 19.35 -9.87 11.13
CA LEU A 510 18.33 -9.56 12.14
C LEU A 510 18.66 -8.36 13.03
N GLY A 511 19.77 -7.69 12.81
CA GLY A 511 20.09 -6.42 13.46
C GLY A 511 19.84 -6.41 14.97
N SER A 512 19.11 -5.42 15.43
CA SER A 512 18.73 -5.25 16.84
C SER A 512 17.76 -6.34 17.35
N ALA A 513 17.06 -7.06 16.47
CA ALA A 513 16.12 -8.12 16.88
C ALA A 513 16.79 -9.44 17.29
N ARG A 514 18.10 -9.63 17.10
CA ARG A 514 18.84 -10.84 17.51
C ARG A 514 18.62 -11.17 18.99
N GLY A 515 18.69 -10.14 19.84
CA GLY A 515 18.50 -10.30 21.29
C GLY A 515 17.10 -10.72 21.69
N LEU A 516 16.08 -10.30 20.95
CA LEU A 516 14.70 -10.71 21.13
C LEU A 516 14.50 -12.17 20.71
N LEU A 517 14.99 -12.52 19.52
CA LEU A 517 14.74 -13.82 18.87
C LEU A 517 15.67 -14.95 19.36
N GLY A 518 16.85 -14.60 19.91
CA GLY A 518 17.87 -15.56 20.34
C GLY A 518 18.58 -16.26 19.18
N VAL A 519 18.41 -15.76 17.95
CA VAL A 519 19.06 -16.25 16.72
C VAL A 519 19.60 -15.12 15.90
N ALA A 520 20.55 -15.42 15.00
CA ALA A 520 20.98 -14.56 13.90
C ALA A 520 20.97 -15.37 12.61
N VAL A 521 20.91 -14.70 11.46
CA VAL A 521 21.00 -15.33 10.15
C VAL A 521 22.45 -15.27 9.69
N ALA A 522 23.05 -16.42 9.44
CA ALA A 522 24.45 -16.54 9.00
C ALA A 522 24.56 -16.44 7.47
N ASP A 523 23.66 -17.06 6.74
CA ASP A 523 23.61 -17.09 5.30
C ASP A 523 22.18 -17.29 4.79
N HIS A 524 21.95 -17.05 3.51
CA HIS A 524 20.66 -17.22 2.88
C HIS A 524 20.79 -17.93 1.53
N ALA A 525 19.83 -18.78 1.22
CA ALA A 525 19.75 -19.53 -0.01
C ALA A 525 18.49 -19.13 -0.78
N ALA A 526 18.67 -18.84 -2.07
CA ALA A 526 17.54 -18.73 -2.99
C ALA A 526 16.97 -20.13 -3.25
N LEU A 527 15.73 -20.33 -2.90
CA LEU A 527 14.94 -21.47 -3.34
C LEU A 527 14.21 -21.02 -4.59
N THR A 528 14.73 -21.32 -5.75
CA THR A 528 14.10 -20.87 -6.97
C THR A 528 12.81 -21.66 -7.22
N GLY A 529 11.74 -20.94 -7.38
CA GLY A 529 10.58 -21.40 -8.13
C GLY A 529 10.95 -21.71 -9.60
N PRO A 530 10.04 -22.28 -10.42
CA PRO A 530 10.34 -22.45 -11.84
C PRO A 530 10.82 -21.13 -12.38
N VAL A 531 12.04 -21.12 -12.92
CA VAL A 531 12.59 -19.96 -13.64
C VAL A 531 11.52 -19.67 -14.71
N ARG A 532 10.65 -18.70 -14.44
CA ARG A 532 9.88 -18.10 -15.52
C ARG A 532 10.93 -17.59 -16.45
N GLU A 533 10.97 -18.14 -17.67
CA GLU A 533 11.89 -17.70 -18.70
C GLU A 533 11.89 -16.18 -18.65
N ALA A 534 13.01 -15.63 -18.18
CA ALA A 534 13.17 -14.20 -18.03
C ALA A 534 12.80 -13.62 -19.39
N PHE A 535 11.79 -12.80 -19.43
CA PHE A 535 11.38 -12.15 -20.66
C PHE A 535 12.63 -11.62 -21.34
N ASP A 536 12.87 -12.07 -22.56
CA ASP A 536 13.86 -11.49 -23.45
C ASP A 536 13.51 -10.00 -23.62
N SER A 537 13.90 -9.19 -22.64
CA SER A 537 14.04 -7.76 -22.86
C SER A 537 15.37 -7.59 -23.61
N PRO A 538 15.35 -7.16 -24.89
CA PRO A 538 16.57 -7.14 -25.71
C PRO A 538 17.64 -6.15 -25.24
N SER A 539 17.44 -5.44 -24.13
CA SER A 539 18.22 -4.24 -23.81
C SER A 539 18.61 -4.04 -22.33
N GLY A 540 18.61 -5.09 -21.50
CA GLY A 540 19.04 -4.95 -20.09
C GLY A 540 20.30 -5.77 -19.75
N PRO A 541 21.18 -5.33 -18.80
CA PRO A 541 22.38 -6.07 -18.37
C PRO A 541 22.07 -7.45 -17.76
N ALA A 542 20.87 -7.67 -17.24
CA ALA A 542 20.39 -8.97 -16.76
C ALA A 542 20.43 -10.08 -17.84
N SER A 543 20.32 -9.73 -19.13
CA SER A 543 20.38 -10.68 -20.24
C SER A 543 21.77 -11.33 -20.41
N ALA A 544 22.85 -10.71 -19.93
CA ALA A 544 24.21 -11.24 -20.03
C ALA A 544 24.49 -12.29 -18.93
N VAL A 545 24.03 -12.05 -17.70
CA VAL A 545 24.20 -12.98 -16.56
C VAL A 545 23.34 -14.22 -16.78
N SER A 546 22.10 -14.08 -17.22
CA SER A 546 21.21 -15.20 -17.56
C SER A 546 21.76 -16.08 -18.69
N ARG A 547 22.50 -15.51 -19.67
CA ARG A 547 23.18 -16.27 -20.73
C ARG A 547 24.40 -17.04 -20.22
N ILE A 548 25.12 -16.49 -19.25
CA ILE A 548 26.30 -17.14 -18.65
C ILE A 548 25.86 -18.34 -17.80
N THR A 549 24.82 -18.21 -16.99
CA THR A 549 24.27 -19.30 -16.16
C THR A 549 23.70 -20.46 -16.99
N ARG A 550 23.07 -20.20 -18.15
CA ARG A 550 22.67 -21.23 -19.12
C ARG A 550 23.86 -21.97 -19.74
N ALA A 551 24.96 -21.28 -19.96
CA ALA A 551 26.17 -21.89 -20.61
C ALA A 551 26.97 -22.76 -19.65
N VAL A 552 26.84 -22.61 -18.34
CA VAL A 552 27.67 -23.32 -17.33
C VAL A 552 26.96 -24.54 -16.73
N GLY A 553 25.72 -24.84 -17.16
CA GLY A 553 24.98 -26.04 -16.72
C GLY A 553 24.68 -26.08 -15.23
N VAL A 554 24.34 -24.94 -14.62
CA VAL A 554 23.88 -24.87 -13.22
C VAL A 554 22.61 -25.75 -13.09
N PRO A 555 22.54 -26.68 -12.14
CA PRO A 555 21.36 -27.51 -11.96
C PRO A 555 20.11 -26.65 -11.79
N ALA A 556 19.00 -27.09 -12.38
CA ALA A 556 17.70 -26.44 -12.19
C ALA A 556 17.44 -26.32 -10.70
N ALA A 557 17.29 -25.09 -10.23
CA ALA A 557 17.13 -24.81 -8.83
C ALA A 557 15.82 -25.40 -8.29
N ARG A 558 15.82 -25.75 -7.03
CA ARG A 558 14.73 -26.48 -6.34
C ARG A 558 13.53 -25.57 -6.12
N THR A 559 12.35 -26.05 -6.46
CA THR A 559 11.12 -25.26 -6.44
C THR A 559 10.45 -25.17 -5.07
N SER A 560 10.75 -26.09 -4.17
CA SER A 560 10.26 -26.09 -2.78
C SER A 560 11.06 -27.08 -1.94
N ILE A 561 11.11 -26.83 -0.63
CA ILE A 561 11.69 -27.73 0.37
C ILE A 561 10.61 -28.18 1.33
N GLY A 562 10.65 -29.45 1.74
CA GLY A 562 9.82 -29.97 2.83
C GLY A 562 10.28 -29.44 4.19
N LEU A 563 9.35 -29.28 5.10
CA LEU A 563 9.61 -28.93 6.50
C LEU A 563 9.14 -30.08 7.40
N ARG A 564 10.02 -30.51 8.30
CA ARG A 564 9.67 -31.40 9.37
C ARG A 564 9.21 -30.59 10.58
N ILE A 565 7.95 -30.74 10.96
CA ILE A 565 7.35 -30.05 12.10
C ILE A 565 7.78 -30.78 13.38
N CYS A 566 8.34 -30.04 14.32
CA CYS A 566 8.80 -30.53 15.63
C CYS A 566 7.77 -30.25 16.74
N SER A 567 6.78 -29.40 16.50
CA SER A 567 5.71 -29.04 17.44
C SER A 567 4.43 -29.81 17.15
N GLU A 568 3.92 -30.55 18.14
CA GLU A 568 2.63 -31.27 18.03
C GLU A 568 1.48 -30.30 17.70
N ASP A 569 1.38 -29.15 18.38
CA ASP A 569 0.35 -28.13 18.14
C ASP A 569 0.29 -27.68 16.67
N LEU A 570 1.45 -27.48 16.03
CA LEU A 570 1.52 -27.05 14.62
C LEU A 570 1.19 -28.22 13.68
N ALA A 571 1.67 -29.43 14.01
CA ALA A 571 1.37 -30.63 13.23
C ALA A 571 -0.13 -30.95 13.25
N ASP A 572 -0.79 -30.82 14.40
CA ASP A 572 -2.24 -31.03 14.53
C ASP A 572 -3.04 -30.04 13.68
N ARG A 573 -2.65 -28.76 13.69
CA ARG A 573 -3.32 -27.73 12.86
C ARG A 573 -3.13 -27.97 11.38
N LEU A 574 -1.92 -28.33 10.95
CA LEU A 574 -1.65 -28.68 9.56
C LEU A 574 -2.49 -29.91 9.14
N SER A 575 -2.58 -30.93 10.01
CA SER A 575 -3.39 -32.11 9.76
C SER A 575 -4.89 -31.81 9.69
N ALA A 576 -5.37 -30.88 10.50
CA ALA A 576 -6.76 -30.44 10.50
C ALA A 576 -7.14 -29.71 9.20
N LEU A 577 -6.21 -28.93 8.63
CA LEU A 577 -6.44 -28.16 7.39
C LEU A 577 -6.33 -29.04 6.12
N ALA A 578 -5.35 -29.92 6.05
CA ALA A 578 -4.99 -30.62 4.82
C ALA A 578 -4.94 -32.15 4.94
N GLY A 579 -5.39 -32.69 6.08
CA GLY A 579 -5.47 -34.14 6.34
C GLY A 579 -4.20 -34.70 7.00
N PRO A 580 -4.27 -35.95 7.50
CA PRO A 580 -3.25 -36.56 8.36
C PRO A 580 -1.91 -36.87 7.66
N HIS A 581 -1.83 -36.68 6.34
CA HIS A 581 -0.62 -36.83 5.53
C HIS A 581 -0.13 -35.54 4.95
N ALA A 582 -0.64 -34.38 5.43
CA ALA A 582 -0.21 -33.07 4.99
C ALA A 582 1.28 -32.86 5.30
N ARG A 583 1.99 -32.27 4.34
CA ARG A 583 3.40 -31.91 4.48
C ARG A 583 3.55 -30.41 4.45
N ALA A 584 4.28 -29.89 5.43
CA ALA A 584 4.67 -28.49 5.44
C ALA A 584 5.73 -28.23 4.36
N ARG A 585 5.62 -27.12 3.66
CA ARG A 585 6.51 -26.73 2.57
C ARG A 585 6.87 -25.25 2.63
N CYS A 586 8.06 -24.94 2.15
CA CYS A 586 8.52 -23.58 1.90
C CYS A 586 9.11 -23.47 0.49
N GLY A 587 9.17 -22.23 -0.03
CA GLY A 587 9.73 -21.92 -1.34
C GLY A 587 10.38 -20.54 -1.35
N MET A 588 10.95 -20.17 -2.51
CA MET A 588 11.57 -18.87 -2.81
C MET A 588 12.81 -18.52 -1.98
N TRP A 589 12.80 -18.65 -0.67
CA TRP A 589 13.84 -18.16 0.24
C TRP A 589 13.98 -19.07 1.45
N ALA A 590 15.22 -19.33 1.86
CA ALA A 590 15.55 -19.99 3.12
C ALA A 590 16.83 -19.39 3.70
N GLU A 591 16.95 -19.41 5.02
CA GLU A 591 18.06 -18.83 5.78
C GLU A 591 18.70 -19.86 6.70
N GLU A 592 20.03 -19.79 6.82
CA GLU A 592 20.79 -20.52 7.80
C GLU A 592 20.81 -19.76 9.13
N LEU A 593 20.26 -20.35 10.18
CA LEU A 593 20.20 -19.75 11.51
C LEU A 593 21.36 -20.20 12.38
N VAL A 594 21.89 -19.26 13.16
CA VAL A 594 22.86 -19.48 14.24
C VAL A 594 22.30 -18.95 15.55
N GLY A 595 22.63 -19.59 16.68
CA GLY A 595 22.22 -19.13 17.99
C GLY A 595 22.87 -17.79 18.36
N TYR A 596 22.15 -16.94 19.06
CA TYR A 596 22.63 -15.66 19.56
C TYR A 596 22.35 -15.55 21.07
N GLY A 597 23.41 -15.48 21.90
CA GLY A 597 23.29 -15.40 23.35
C GLY A 597 24.33 -14.47 23.98
N ARG A 598 24.01 -13.91 25.14
CA ARG A 598 25.00 -13.18 25.91
C ARG A 598 26.08 -14.17 26.37
N SER A 599 27.35 -13.88 26.10
CA SER A 599 28.44 -14.54 26.77
C SER A 599 28.50 -14.01 28.22
N ASP A 600 28.47 -14.91 29.22
CA ASP A 600 28.70 -14.57 30.64
C ASP A 600 30.17 -14.21 30.94
N ALA A 601 30.95 -13.86 29.91
CA ALA A 601 32.38 -13.53 30.05
C ALA A 601 32.64 -12.07 29.67
N GLY A 602 32.81 -11.21 30.70
CA GLY A 602 33.62 -9.99 30.59
C GLY A 602 32.88 -8.67 30.45
N ALA A 603 32.28 -8.23 31.53
CA ALA A 603 32.14 -6.80 31.81
C ALA A 603 33.52 -6.25 32.17
N GLU A 604 34.19 -5.62 31.22
CA GLU A 604 35.18 -4.55 31.42
C GLU A 604 35.82 -4.19 30.09
N ASN A 605 35.22 -3.18 29.40
CA ASN A 605 35.94 -2.04 28.79
C ASN A 605 34.96 -1.18 28.01
N GLY A 606 34.85 0.07 28.42
CA GLY A 606 34.00 1.06 27.79
C GLY A 606 34.44 1.40 26.38
N GLY A 607 33.51 1.22 25.47
CA GLY A 607 33.56 1.70 24.07
C GLY A 607 32.16 1.62 23.52
N CYS A 608 31.68 2.73 22.99
CA CYS A 608 30.38 2.87 22.30
C CYS A 608 30.27 1.84 21.17
N GLY A 609 29.41 0.84 21.29
CA GLY A 609 29.23 -0.20 20.29
C GLY A 609 28.56 -1.41 20.90
N ASP A 610 27.70 -2.02 20.18
CA ASP A 610 27.07 -3.33 20.28
C ASP A 610 26.98 -4.00 21.67
N ALA A 611 25.77 -4.25 22.14
CA ALA A 611 25.52 -5.14 23.27
C ALA A 611 26.16 -6.51 22.96
N GLY A 612 27.31 -6.82 23.60
CA GLY A 612 28.17 -7.95 23.29
C GLY A 612 27.50 -9.32 23.40
N GLY A 613 26.86 -9.76 22.36
CA GLY A 613 26.51 -11.14 22.11
C GLY A 613 27.43 -11.70 21.00
N GLU A 614 27.96 -12.90 21.20
CA GLU A 614 28.73 -13.60 20.16
C GLU A 614 27.81 -14.55 19.42
N ALA A 615 27.87 -14.50 18.07
CA ALA A 615 27.24 -15.50 17.22
C ALA A 615 28.03 -16.82 17.35
N ARG A 616 27.34 -17.92 17.67
CA ARG A 616 27.93 -19.25 17.70
C ARG A 616 27.41 -20.04 16.50
N ALA A 617 28.30 -20.55 15.69
CA ALA A 617 27.94 -21.42 14.58
C ALA A 617 27.29 -22.71 15.10
N PHE A 618 26.11 -23.01 14.59
CA PHE A 618 25.41 -24.25 14.84
C PHE A 618 25.08 -24.93 13.52
N THR A 619 25.34 -26.22 13.51
CA THR A 619 25.09 -27.05 12.33
C THR A 619 23.77 -27.82 12.39
N ARG A 620 22.99 -27.71 13.48
CA ARG A 620 21.68 -28.43 13.69
C ARG A 620 20.84 -27.76 14.78
N ALA A 621 19.56 -28.15 14.86
CA ALA A 621 18.57 -27.61 15.82
C ALA A 621 18.95 -27.78 17.30
N ASP A 622 19.83 -28.70 17.64
CA ASP A 622 20.36 -28.97 19.00
C ASP A 622 21.38 -27.92 19.49
N GLY A 623 21.76 -26.99 18.61
CA GLY A 623 22.68 -25.89 18.91
C GLY A 623 22.02 -24.55 19.29
N LEU A 624 20.71 -24.45 19.37
CA LEU A 624 20.00 -23.24 19.77
C LEU A 624 20.24 -22.89 21.24
N PRO A 625 20.12 -21.61 21.66
CA PRO A 625 20.12 -21.23 23.07
C PRO A 625 19.07 -22.03 23.86
N PRO A 626 19.30 -22.28 25.16
CA PRO A 626 18.42 -23.12 25.98
C PRO A 626 16.97 -22.61 26.11
N ASP A 627 16.73 -21.34 25.85
CA ASP A 627 15.44 -20.67 25.88
C ASP A 627 14.82 -20.46 24.50
N VAL A 628 15.39 -21.09 23.46
CA VAL A 628 14.91 -21.04 22.07
C VAL A 628 14.60 -22.45 21.57
N ASP A 629 13.37 -22.68 21.18
CA ASP A 629 12.90 -23.95 20.62
C ASP A 629 12.96 -23.95 19.09
N ALA A 630 13.37 -25.05 18.45
CA ALA A 630 13.08 -25.33 17.05
C ALA A 630 11.68 -25.89 16.91
N VAL A 631 10.78 -25.14 16.28
CA VAL A 631 9.39 -25.54 16.03
C VAL A 631 9.24 -26.30 14.72
N ALA A 632 10.03 -25.94 13.71
CA ALA A 632 10.17 -26.68 12.45
C ALA A 632 11.63 -26.63 11.99
N VAL A 633 12.05 -27.65 11.26
CA VAL A 633 13.37 -27.76 10.64
C VAL A 633 13.23 -28.13 9.16
N PHE A 634 14.25 -27.82 8.36
CA PHE A 634 14.29 -28.23 6.95
C PHE A 634 14.43 -29.76 6.86
N ASP A 635 13.65 -30.39 5.97
CA ASP A 635 13.59 -31.86 5.80
C ASP A 635 14.72 -32.33 4.89
N GLU A 636 15.37 -33.44 5.28
CA GLU A 636 16.44 -34.06 4.51
C GLU A 636 15.95 -34.74 3.23
N SER A 637 14.70 -35.23 3.23
CA SER A 637 14.17 -36.09 2.16
C SER A 637 13.68 -35.34 0.91
N GLU A 638 13.40 -34.06 1.01
CA GLU A 638 12.74 -33.28 -0.05
C GLU A 638 13.57 -32.10 -0.58
N GLY A 639 14.84 -32.32 -0.84
CA GLY A 639 15.65 -31.34 -1.57
C GLY A 639 16.43 -30.33 -0.72
N GLY A 640 16.36 -30.38 0.62
CA GLY A 640 17.04 -29.49 1.54
C GLY A 640 18.39 -30.02 2.06
N ALA A 641 19.14 -30.82 1.31
CA ALA A 641 20.31 -31.55 1.79
C ALA A 641 21.36 -30.63 2.50
N ASP A 642 21.53 -29.39 2.01
CA ASP A 642 22.49 -28.43 2.59
C ASP A 642 21.93 -27.71 3.83
N LEU A 643 20.60 -27.62 4.00
CA LEU A 643 19.93 -27.01 5.14
C LEU A 643 19.27 -28.07 6.06
N ALA A 644 19.41 -29.34 5.74
CA ALA A 644 18.75 -30.46 6.42
C ALA A 644 19.00 -30.47 7.93
N GLY A 645 17.92 -30.45 8.70
CA GLY A 645 17.96 -30.41 10.17
C GLY A 645 18.21 -29.04 10.77
N MET A 646 18.48 -28.02 9.95
CA MET A 646 18.59 -26.64 10.45
C MET A 646 17.21 -26.05 10.79
N PRO A 647 17.12 -25.17 11.80
CA PRO A 647 15.85 -24.55 12.17
C PRO A 647 15.26 -23.69 11.05
N ALA A 648 14.01 -23.94 10.70
CA ALA A 648 13.22 -23.15 9.75
C ALA A 648 12.23 -22.20 10.46
N LEU A 649 11.77 -22.61 11.66
CA LEU A 649 10.92 -21.81 12.53
C LEU A 649 11.40 -21.99 13.97
N THR A 650 11.75 -20.90 14.64
CA THR A 650 12.16 -20.88 16.05
C THR A 650 11.14 -20.13 16.90
N ARG A 651 11.17 -20.42 18.20
CA ARG A 651 10.32 -19.76 19.22
C ARG A 651 11.09 -19.52 20.49
N ARG A 652 10.98 -18.31 21.03
CA ARG A 652 11.43 -17.94 22.37
C ARG A 652 10.25 -17.51 23.23
N MET A 653 10.04 -18.20 24.36
CA MET A 653 8.93 -17.92 25.27
C MET A 653 9.31 -16.91 26.34
N PHE A 654 8.35 -16.10 26.77
CA PHE A 654 8.45 -15.16 27.87
C PHE A 654 7.56 -15.58 29.04
N ALA A 655 7.91 -15.16 30.28
CA ALA A 655 7.17 -15.52 31.50
C ALA A 655 5.69 -15.07 31.49
N SER A 656 5.36 -14.06 30.69
CA SER A 656 3.99 -13.55 30.47
C SER A 656 3.10 -14.50 29.68
N GLY A 657 3.66 -15.51 28.99
CA GLY A 657 2.98 -16.34 28.01
C GLY A 657 3.13 -15.82 26.57
N GLY A 658 3.67 -14.61 26.37
CA GLY A 658 4.03 -14.11 25.06
C GLY A 658 5.25 -14.82 24.48
N ALA A 659 5.47 -14.68 23.18
CA ALA A 659 6.60 -15.31 22.50
C ALA A 659 7.09 -14.50 21.31
N ALA A 660 8.40 -14.64 21.04
CA ALA A 660 9.01 -14.18 19.80
C ALA A 660 9.35 -15.36 18.90
N TRP A 661 8.92 -15.29 17.66
CA TRP A 661 9.06 -16.33 16.65
C TRP A 661 9.89 -15.79 15.51
N TYR A 662 10.75 -16.60 14.94
CA TYR A 662 11.45 -16.31 13.70
C TYR A 662 11.19 -17.36 12.66
N LEU A 663 10.73 -16.94 11.48
CA LEU A 663 10.50 -17.79 10.31
C LEU A 663 11.57 -17.49 9.26
N ALA A 664 12.45 -18.45 9.04
CA ALA A 664 13.60 -18.37 8.16
C ALA A 664 13.31 -18.76 6.71
N CYS A 665 12.05 -18.81 6.31
CA CYS A 665 11.64 -19.19 4.94
C CYS A 665 10.25 -18.67 4.62
N HIS A 666 9.86 -18.74 3.34
CA HIS A 666 8.49 -18.43 2.90
C HIS A 666 7.66 -19.71 2.84
N LEU A 667 6.58 -19.76 3.62
CA LEU A 667 5.67 -20.90 3.67
C LEU A 667 4.69 -20.88 2.50
N ASP A 668 4.26 -22.06 2.06
CA ASP A 668 3.08 -22.18 1.20
C ASP A 668 1.80 -21.77 1.96
N ASP A 669 0.71 -21.54 1.22
CA ASP A 669 -0.55 -21.04 1.78
C ASP A 669 -1.12 -21.92 2.90
N VAL A 670 -1.02 -23.24 2.76
CA VAL A 670 -1.55 -24.20 3.76
C VAL A 670 -0.72 -24.19 5.04
N THR A 671 0.60 -24.21 4.92
CA THR A 671 1.52 -24.15 6.07
C THR A 671 1.47 -22.79 6.77
N ALA A 672 1.40 -21.71 6.01
CA ALA A 672 1.22 -20.37 6.53
C ALA A 672 -0.09 -20.24 7.33
N ARG A 673 -1.19 -20.81 6.81
CA ARG A 673 -2.47 -20.83 7.51
C ARG A 673 -2.41 -21.64 8.81
N ALA A 674 -1.77 -22.81 8.83
CA ALA A 674 -1.59 -23.59 10.04
C ALA A 674 -0.79 -22.83 11.11
N LEU A 675 0.29 -22.18 10.72
CA LEU A 675 1.08 -21.33 11.62
C LEU A 675 0.27 -20.14 12.11
N PHE A 676 -0.44 -19.46 11.23
CA PHE A 676 -1.29 -18.33 11.63
C PHE A 676 -2.35 -18.76 12.65
N ASP A 677 -3.07 -19.84 12.41
CA ASP A 677 -4.09 -20.37 13.33
C ASP A 677 -3.49 -20.75 14.70
N LEU A 678 -2.24 -21.25 14.73
CA LEU A 678 -1.50 -21.49 15.96
C LEU A 678 -1.22 -20.20 16.72
N LEU A 679 -0.68 -19.19 16.03
CA LEU A 679 -0.30 -17.88 16.62
C LEU A 679 -1.54 -17.12 17.09
N ALA A 680 -2.59 -17.03 16.28
CA ALA A 680 -3.83 -16.38 16.64
C ALA A 680 -4.51 -17.06 17.86
N GLY A 681 -4.51 -18.40 17.89
CA GLY A 681 -5.00 -19.15 19.05
C GLY A 681 -4.22 -18.88 20.34
N ARG A 682 -2.87 -18.80 20.27
CA ARG A 682 -2.02 -18.45 21.40
C ARG A 682 -2.17 -17.00 21.84
N ALA A 683 -2.39 -16.10 20.88
CA ALA A 683 -2.68 -14.68 21.12
C ALA A 683 -4.09 -14.42 21.70
N GLY A 684 -4.95 -15.43 21.72
CA GLY A 684 -6.37 -15.24 22.04
C GLY A 684 -7.13 -14.38 21.02
N ALA A 685 -6.56 -14.18 19.83
CA ALA A 685 -7.21 -13.45 18.75
C ALA A 685 -8.32 -14.33 18.14
N ALA A 686 -9.55 -13.82 18.19
CA ALA A 686 -10.70 -14.50 17.58
C ALA A 686 -11.01 -13.91 16.21
N PRO A 687 -11.47 -14.74 15.24
CA PRO A 687 -12.02 -14.22 13.99
C PRO A 687 -13.27 -13.38 14.27
N VAL A 688 -13.59 -12.46 13.36
CA VAL A 688 -14.83 -11.64 13.47
C VAL A 688 -16.05 -12.54 13.59
N MET A 689 -16.05 -13.64 12.87
CA MET A 689 -17.06 -14.68 12.90
C MET A 689 -16.48 -16.03 12.53
N ALA A 690 -16.68 -17.04 13.38
CA ALA A 690 -16.21 -18.40 13.12
C ALA A 690 -17.16 -19.16 12.19
N GLY A 691 -16.61 -20.10 11.39
CA GLY A 691 -17.37 -21.02 10.57
C GLY A 691 -18.12 -20.37 9.40
N LEU A 692 -17.56 -19.29 8.85
CA LEU A 692 -18.08 -18.68 7.63
C LEU A 692 -17.98 -19.66 6.44
N PRO A 693 -18.96 -19.66 5.53
CA PRO A 693 -18.83 -20.35 4.25
C PRO A 693 -17.71 -19.79 3.40
N ASP A 694 -17.11 -20.62 2.54
CA ASP A 694 -16.08 -20.18 1.59
C ASP A 694 -16.57 -19.01 0.73
N GLY A 695 -15.71 -18.02 0.55
CA GLY A 695 -16.00 -16.81 -0.22
C GLY A 695 -16.89 -15.79 0.50
N VAL A 696 -17.17 -16.00 1.78
CA VAL A 696 -17.85 -15.01 2.62
C VAL A 696 -16.85 -14.34 3.56
N GLU A 697 -16.78 -13.04 3.48
CA GLU A 697 -16.00 -12.20 4.38
C GLU A 697 -16.91 -11.61 5.46
N ALA A 698 -16.39 -11.51 6.69
CA ALA A 698 -17.02 -10.78 7.78
C ALA A 698 -16.11 -9.67 8.28
N CYS A 699 -16.63 -8.45 8.33
CA CYS A 699 -15.95 -7.31 8.93
C CYS A 699 -16.83 -6.70 10.02
N ARG A 700 -16.20 -6.22 11.09
CA ARG A 700 -16.87 -5.46 12.15
C ARG A 700 -16.32 -4.02 12.16
N ARG A 701 -17.22 -3.07 12.05
CA ARG A 701 -16.92 -1.64 12.13
C ARG A 701 -17.82 -1.03 13.20
N GLY A 702 -17.29 -0.76 14.38
CA GLY A 702 -18.08 -0.45 15.57
C GLY A 702 -19.12 -1.54 15.84
N ASP A 703 -20.37 -1.16 16.03
CA ASP A 703 -21.50 -2.07 16.30
C ASP A 703 -22.09 -2.73 15.04
N PHE A 704 -21.45 -2.53 13.88
CA PHE A 704 -21.97 -3.00 12.60
C PHE A 704 -21.17 -4.20 12.09
N LEU A 705 -21.89 -5.29 11.79
CA LEU A 705 -21.35 -6.48 11.14
C LEU A 705 -21.67 -6.44 9.65
N PHE A 706 -20.62 -6.42 8.83
CA PHE A 706 -20.68 -6.58 7.39
C PHE A 706 -20.47 -8.06 7.06
N LEU A 707 -21.33 -8.62 6.22
CA LEU A 707 -21.17 -9.93 5.63
C LEU A 707 -21.17 -9.77 4.11
N LEU A 708 -20.04 -10.06 3.50
CA LEU A 708 -19.77 -9.82 2.08
C LEU A 708 -19.60 -11.17 1.38
N ASN A 709 -20.53 -11.50 0.51
CA ASN A 709 -20.50 -12.77 -0.24
C ASN A 709 -19.86 -12.53 -1.63
N HIS A 710 -18.62 -12.90 -1.77
CA HIS A 710 -17.87 -12.82 -3.02
C HIS A 710 -18.14 -14.00 -3.97
N SER A 711 -18.82 -15.04 -3.49
CA SER A 711 -19.11 -16.26 -4.26
C SER A 711 -20.28 -16.09 -5.23
N ASP A 712 -20.42 -17.07 -6.11
CA ASP A 712 -21.50 -17.14 -7.10
C ASP A 712 -22.75 -17.89 -6.59
N ALA A 713 -22.77 -18.27 -5.30
CA ALA A 713 -23.87 -18.97 -4.66
C ALA A 713 -24.50 -18.15 -3.52
N SER A 714 -25.78 -18.34 -3.28
CA SER A 714 -26.44 -17.80 -2.07
C SER A 714 -25.96 -18.59 -0.85
N VAL A 715 -25.65 -17.90 0.24
CA VAL A 715 -25.12 -18.53 1.46
C VAL A 715 -25.94 -18.08 2.67
N ARG A 716 -26.18 -19.01 3.61
CA ARG A 716 -26.82 -18.69 4.88
C ARG A 716 -25.78 -18.60 5.98
N VAL A 717 -25.64 -17.43 6.57
CA VAL A 717 -24.78 -17.19 7.73
C VAL A 717 -25.65 -17.27 9.00
N ARG A 718 -25.30 -18.20 9.90
CA ARG A 718 -26.03 -18.45 11.16
C ARG A 718 -25.48 -17.62 12.30
N GLY A 719 -26.23 -17.51 13.40
CA GLY A 719 -25.78 -16.82 14.63
C GLY A 719 -25.76 -15.29 14.52
N VAL A 720 -26.31 -14.72 13.45
CA VAL A 720 -26.43 -13.26 13.24
C VAL A 720 -27.75 -12.79 13.82
N ARG A 721 -27.69 -11.71 14.62
CA ARG A 721 -28.88 -11.05 15.21
C ARG A 721 -28.75 -9.55 15.13
N GLY A 722 -29.87 -8.84 14.95
CA GLY A 722 -29.91 -7.40 14.90
C GLY A 722 -30.87 -6.86 13.85
N THR A 723 -30.56 -5.68 13.33
CA THR A 723 -31.34 -5.05 12.24
C THR A 723 -30.45 -4.96 11.00
N GLU A 724 -30.88 -5.57 9.90
CA GLU A 724 -30.19 -5.43 8.60
C GLU A 724 -30.52 -4.04 8.04
N LEU A 725 -29.49 -3.20 7.88
CA LEU A 725 -29.66 -1.77 7.59
C LEU A 725 -30.19 -1.49 6.18
N LEU A 726 -29.77 -2.29 5.18
CA LEU A 726 -30.14 -2.04 3.77
C LEU A 726 -31.62 -2.32 3.49
N SER A 727 -32.22 -3.26 4.20
CA SER A 727 -33.65 -3.59 4.07
C SER A 727 -34.53 -3.11 5.23
N GLY A 728 -33.91 -2.79 6.38
CA GLY A 728 -34.62 -2.47 7.63
C GLY A 728 -35.24 -3.68 8.33
N ARG A 729 -34.89 -4.91 7.94
CA ARG A 729 -35.49 -6.13 8.52
C ARG A 729 -34.80 -6.57 9.81
N SER A 730 -35.55 -7.09 10.74
CA SER A 730 -35.03 -7.78 11.93
C SER A 730 -34.40 -9.13 11.52
N VAL A 731 -33.24 -9.44 12.10
CA VAL A 731 -32.51 -10.71 11.94
C VAL A 731 -32.50 -11.38 13.32
N GLU A 732 -33.10 -12.56 13.45
CA GLU A 732 -33.21 -13.27 14.73
C GLU A 732 -32.24 -14.39 14.92
N ASP A 733 -31.94 -15.19 13.87
CA ASP A 733 -31.04 -16.35 13.90
C ASP A 733 -30.44 -16.65 12.53
N GLY A 734 -29.65 -15.70 12.02
CA GLY A 734 -28.93 -15.81 10.75
C GLY A 734 -29.63 -15.17 9.58
N ILE A 735 -28.85 -14.91 8.55
CA ILE A 735 -29.23 -14.17 7.35
C ILE A 735 -28.78 -14.90 6.09
N GLU A 736 -29.55 -14.79 5.04
CA GLU A 736 -29.16 -15.24 3.70
C GLU A 736 -28.50 -14.09 2.96
N VAL A 737 -27.31 -14.32 2.42
CA VAL A 737 -26.54 -13.36 1.62
C VAL A 737 -26.49 -13.88 0.19
N SER A 738 -27.11 -13.10 -0.72
CA SER A 738 -27.19 -13.45 -2.13
C SER A 738 -25.81 -13.53 -2.80
N PRO A 739 -25.66 -14.15 -3.97
CA PRO A 739 -24.40 -14.15 -4.71
C PRO A 739 -23.92 -12.71 -5.01
N ARG A 740 -22.63 -12.48 -4.86
CA ARG A 740 -22.00 -11.18 -5.15
C ARG A 740 -22.77 -10.01 -4.53
N SER A 741 -23.10 -10.14 -3.26
CA SER A 741 -23.82 -9.10 -2.50
C SER A 741 -23.29 -8.98 -1.08
N GLY A 742 -23.72 -7.97 -0.36
CA GLY A 742 -23.41 -7.76 1.04
C GLY A 742 -24.61 -7.35 1.84
N VAL A 743 -24.57 -7.63 3.14
CA VAL A 743 -25.54 -7.17 4.13
C VAL A 743 -24.82 -6.50 5.28
N VAL A 744 -25.48 -5.54 5.94
CA VAL A 744 -24.93 -4.80 7.07
C VAL A 744 -25.91 -4.90 8.24
N VAL A 745 -25.48 -5.55 9.31
CA VAL A 745 -26.34 -5.81 10.47
C VAL A 745 -25.86 -4.99 11.67
N ALA A 746 -26.72 -4.11 12.16
CA ALA A 746 -26.51 -3.42 13.43
C ALA A 746 -26.79 -4.38 14.59
N ALA A 747 -25.91 -4.40 15.60
CA ALA A 747 -26.12 -5.18 16.83
C ALA A 747 -27.47 -4.83 17.47
N PRO A 748 -28.12 -5.77 18.19
CA PRO A 748 -29.28 -5.45 19.00
C PRO A 748 -28.92 -4.38 20.02
N ALA A 749 -29.81 -3.39 20.21
CA ALA A 749 -29.64 -2.32 21.20
C ALA A 749 -29.66 -2.86 22.64
#